data_c6cb73b2a5c18b90b0067dea49e8281b
#
_entry.id   c6cb73b2a5c18b90b0067dea49e8281b
#
_cell.length_a   1.000
_cell.length_b   1.000
_cell.length_c   1.000
_cell.angle_alpha   90.00
_cell.angle_beta   90.00
_cell.angle_gamma   90.00
#
_symmetry.space_group_name_H-M   'P 1'
#
loop_
_entity.id
_entity.type
_entity.pdbx_description
1 polymer ?
#
loop_
_entity_poly.entity_id
_entity_poly.type
_entity_poly.pdbx_seq_one_letter_code
_entity_poly.pdbx_strand_id
1 'polypeptide(L)'
;MGSIIEEMLAYLGKDNSDGFEHYGVARRSGRYPWGSGDNPYQHSGDFLARVHELKNGGMSETDIAKSMGLTTTQLRTQMSLAKDERRSLQVATAKDLRDKGYSLNEIAAKMGFTNDSSVRSLLNENSATRMNKSKVVADLIRDQIEKKGIIDVGVGVEKELGISKEKLNQALYILEMEGYPVYGGGVPQVTNKGRQTNLKVICPKGTEHKDMYDFENIHSLKDYVSYDNGESFRKSFEYPSSMSSKRLQVRYAEEGGVDKDGVIELRRGVKDLSLGDAHYAQVRIMVDGDRYIKGMAVYSDNMPDGVDVIFNTNKHIGTPTRDVLKKVKDDPDNPFGSLIKEHGGQSYYDDPKGKYTDPVTGKKQSLSLINKRAEEGDWGEWSKALPSQFLSKQNQSLIDKQLGLAKADKKAEFDEICSLVNPTVKKVLLKSFADDCDSAAVHLQAAALPRQRYQVILPLTTIKDNEVYAPNYKDGETVALIRFPHGGPFEIPILKVNNKLKEGKDVIGTTPLDAVGINKKNADRLSGADFDGDTVMVIPCNSSHSKVRITSTHELRGLKGFDTKDDYGADDVKKDSDGTEHYYRNGKEYKIMRNTQTEMGKVSNLITDMTLRGATEDELAKAVRHSMVVIDAEKHKLDYKQSEIDNDIATLKKRYQGNYDSEGRYHEGASTLISRAKSETQVLKRKGTPTINPDGSLSYKSVREEYVDKNGKIQVRTQKSTKMAETSDARTLISEANTKAEQAYADYANTMKTLANSARREMMNSGKIAYSASAKTTYAKEVESLNAKLGLALANAPRERQAQTIANSIVSAKKKDNPDMTKAEIKKASQQALTQARASVGAKRTPIDISDREWEAIQAGAISENKLLQILNNTNTDAIRQRATPRATTTLSSAQQNRIAALKASGYSTSEIAEAVHVSTSTVTKYLNGKAN
;
A
#
# COMPACT_ATOMS: atom_id res chain seq x y z
N MET A 1 -1.49 -46.28 3.66
CA MET A 1 -2.76 -45.80 3.09
C MET A 1 -2.92 -46.43 1.74
N GLY A 2 -3.80 -47.46 1.61
CA GLY A 2 -4.26 -47.91 0.30
C GLY A 2 -4.94 -46.75 -0.39
N SER A 3 -4.58 -46.47 -1.64
CA SER A 3 -5.18 -45.37 -2.38
C SER A 3 -6.69 -45.63 -2.51
N ILE A 4 -7.51 -44.60 -2.51
CA ILE A 4 -8.95 -44.69 -2.83
C ILE A 4 -9.16 -45.53 -4.10
N ILE A 5 -8.19 -45.47 -5.04
CA ILE A 5 -8.17 -46.30 -6.26
C ILE A 5 -7.96 -47.78 -5.95
N GLU A 6 -7.13 -48.17 -4.97
CA GLU A 6 -6.93 -49.55 -4.56
C GLU A 6 -8.15 -50.09 -3.82
N GLU A 7 -8.81 -49.26 -2.99
CA GLU A 7 -10.11 -49.66 -2.38
C GLU A 7 -11.21 -49.77 -3.43
N MET A 8 -11.24 -48.90 -4.44
CA MET A 8 -12.16 -48.97 -5.57
C MET A 8 -11.91 -50.19 -6.46
N LEU A 9 -10.65 -50.54 -6.71
CA LEU A 9 -10.29 -51.75 -7.49
C LEU A 9 -10.60 -53.04 -6.70
N ALA A 10 -10.44 -53.05 -5.38
CA ALA A 10 -10.84 -54.15 -4.51
C ALA A 10 -12.39 -54.34 -4.44
N TYR A 11 -13.13 -53.24 -4.63
CA TYR A 11 -14.60 -53.26 -4.65
C TYR A 11 -15.13 -53.78 -6.01
N LEU A 12 -14.47 -53.54 -7.12
CA LEU A 12 -14.81 -54.06 -8.44
C LEU A 12 -14.66 -55.58 -8.58
N GLY A 13 -13.98 -56.21 -7.63
CA GLY A 13 -13.82 -57.70 -7.57
C GLY A 13 -14.94 -58.39 -6.77
N LYS A 14 -15.91 -57.68 -6.24
CA LYS A 14 -17.08 -58.26 -5.52
C LYS A 14 -18.33 -58.15 -6.38
N ASP A 15 -19.09 -59.21 -6.44
CA ASP A 15 -20.32 -59.41 -7.22
C ASP A 15 -21.34 -58.26 -6.98
N ASN A 16 -21.79 -57.62 -8.06
CA ASN A 16 -22.53 -56.39 -8.11
C ASN A 16 -24.06 -56.59 -7.99
N SER A 17 -24.56 -57.04 -6.91
CA SER A 17 -26.03 -57.00 -6.70
C SER A 17 -26.53 -55.87 -5.83
N ASP A 18 -25.68 -55.23 -5.02
CA ASP A 18 -26.11 -54.17 -4.11
C ASP A 18 -25.41 -52.84 -4.41
N GLY A 19 -26.21 -51.94 -4.93
CA GLY A 19 -25.85 -50.68 -5.46
C GLY A 19 -24.84 -49.80 -4.65
N PHE A 20 -24.28 -48.89 -5.33
CA PHE A 20 -23.35 -47.89 -4.91
C PHE A 20 -23.70 -47.22 -3.57
N GLU A 21 -23.45 -47.89 -2.45
CA GLU A 21 -23.57 -47.31 -1.15
C GLU A 21 -22.28 -46.63 -0.74
N HIS A 22 -22.35 -45.36 -0.32
CA HIS A 22 -21.32 -44.60 0.36
C HIS A 22 -20.16 -44.07 -0.48
N TYR A 23 -20.45 -43.25 -1.47
CA TYR A 23 -19.43 -42.49 -2.17
C TYR A 23 -18.96 -41.25 -1.38
N GLY A 24 -17.67 -41.16 -1.10
CA GLY A 24 -17.00 -39.95 -0.62
C GLY A 24 -17.08 -39.67 0.87
N VAL A 25 -17.59 -40.61 1.70
CA VAL A 25 -17.72 -40.37 3.15
C VAL A 25 -17.20 -41.57 3.96
N ALA A 26 -16.23 -41.29 4.86
CA ALA A 26 -15.77 -42.32 5.78
C ALA A 26 -16.89 -42.76 6.74
N ARG A 27 -17.16 -44.04 6.79
CA ARG A 27 -18.26 -44.70 7.57
C ARG A 27 -18.30 -44.36 9.08
N ARG A 28 -17.32 -43.60 9.60
CA ARG A 28 -17.16 -43.45 11.07
C ARG A 28 -17.72 -42.16 11.64
N SER A 29 -18.26 -41.23 10.85
CA SER A 29 -18.54 -39.90 11.39
C SER A 29 -19.95 -39.72 11.95
N GLY A 30 -20.93 -40.58 11.61
CA GLY A 30 -22.33 -40.40 12.05
C GLY A 30 -22.97 -39.06 11.79
N ARG A 31 -22.22 -38.16 11.11
CA ARG A 31 -22.52 -36.74 10.92
C ARG A 31 -23.10 -36.40 9.55
N TYR A 32 -23.16 -37.37 8.66
CA TYR A 32 -23.64 -37.10 7.30
C TYR A 32 -25.03 -37.72 7.12
N PRO A 33 -26.03 -36.89 6.77
CA PRO A 33 -27.42 -37.35 6.64
C PRO A 33 -27.63 -38.45 5.60
N TRP A 34 -26.67 -38.73 4.74
CA TRP A 34 -26.73 -39.77 3.71
C TRP A 34 -25.85 -40.98 3.98
N GLY A 35 -25.10 -41.01 5.10
CA GLY A 35 -23.95 -41.91 5.26
C GLY A 35 -24.12 -43.04 6.28
N SER A 36 -24.81 -42.89 7.34
CA SER A 36 -25.03 -43.93 8.34
C SER A 36 -26.05 -43.50 9.40
N GLY A 37 -26.96 -44.32 9.74
CA GLY A 37 -28.00 -44.08 10.74
C GLY A 37 -29.37 -44.53 10.26
N ASP A 38 -30.38 -44.37 11.07
CA ASP A 38 -31.75 -44.84 10.83
C ASP A 38 -32.55 -43.99 9.81
N ASN A 39 -31.89 -43.24 8.93
CA ASN A 39 -32.55 -42.42 7.94
C ASN A 39 -32.99 -43.30 6.76
N PRO A 40 -34.28 -43.39 6.45
CA PRO A 40 -34.82 -44.26 5.40
C PRO A 40 -34.34 -43.95 3.99
N TYR A 41 -33.65 -42.82 3.82
CA TYR A 41 -33.08 -42.38 2.54
C TYR A 41 -31.65 -42.84 2.30
N GLN A 42 -31.02 -43.56 3.24
CA GLN A 42 -29.67 -44.11 3.10
C GLN A 42 -29.56 -45.18 2.04
N HIS A 43 -30.66 -45.80 1.72
CA HIS A 43 -30.71 -46.92 0.77
C HIS A 43 -31.10 -46.50 -0.66
N SER A 44 -31.25 -45.22 -0.94
CA SER A 44 -31.80 -44.73 -2.21
C SER A 44 -30.76 -44.35 -3.28
N GLY A 45 -29.62 -45.01 -3.31
CA GLY A 45 -28.62 -44.82 -4.34
C GLY A 45 -27.50 -43.84 -3.95
N ASP A 46 -26.70 -43.45 -4.96
CA ASP A 46 -25.57 -42.59 -4.73
C ASP A 46 -25.98 -41.14 -4.39
N PHE A 47 -25.05 -40.40 -3.85
CA PHE A 47 -25.22 -38.97 -3.48
C PHE A 47 -25.76 -38.10 -4.63
N LEU A 48 -25.30 -38.33 -5.86
CA LEU A 48 -25.79 -37.60 -7.02
C LEU A 48 -27.22 -37.92 -7.38
N ALA A 49 -27.62 -39.19 -7.26
CA ALA A 49 -29.02 -39.63 -7.47
C ALA A 49 -29.94 -38.97 -6.45
N ARG A 50 -29.51 -38.91 -5.20
CA ARG A 50 -30.28 -38.25 -4.12
C ARG A 50 -30.46 -36.76 -4.33
N VAL A 51 -29.38 -36.06 -4.70
CA VAL A 51 -29.49 -34.63 -5.02
C VAL A 51 -30.40 -34.41 -6.22
N HIS A 52 -30.35 -35.27 -7.22
CA HIS A 52 -31.18 -35.18 -8.39
C HIS A 52 -32.66 -35.42 -8.06
N GLU A 53 -32.96 -36.39 -7.24
CA GLU A 53 -34.30 -36.68 -6.72
C GLU A 53 -34.88 -35.48 -5.98
N LEU A 54 -34.14 -34.88 -5.05
CA LEU A 54 -34.59 -33.70 -4.32
C LEU A 54 -34.80 -32.47 -5.23
N LYS A 55 -33.99 -32.33 -6.26
CA LYS A 55 -34.15 -31.28 -7.30
C LYS A 55 -35.45 -31.54 -8.12
N ASN A 56 -35.66 -32.77 -8.53
CA ASN A 56 -36.89 -33.14 -9.26
C ASN A 56 -38.15 -32.99 -8.39
N GLY A 57 -38.03 -33.13 -7.07
CA GLY A 57 -39.05 -32.82 -6.09
C GLY A 57 -39.30 -31.34 -5.85
N GLY A 58 -38.64 -30.45 -6.61
CA GLY A 58 -38.88 -29.01 -6.56
C GLY A 58 -38.07 -28.28 -5.46
N MET A 59 -37.17 -28.93 -4.73
CA MET A 59 -36.35 -28.28 -3.71
C MET A 59 -35.28 -27.38 -4.34
N SER A 60 -35.11 -26.19 -3.77
CA SER A 60 -34.03 -25.31 -4.16
C SER A 60 -32.66 -25.87 -3.71
N GLU A 61 -31.62 -25.50 -4.38
CA GLU A 61 -30.26 -25.93 -4.02
C GLU A 61 -29.86 -25.53 -2.59
N THR A 62 -30.38 -24.38 -2.11
CA THR A 62 -30.20 -23.93 -0.73
C THR A 62 -30.90 -24.85 0.27
N ASP A 63 -32.13 -25.29 -0.05
CA ASP A 63 -32.87 -26.17 0.83
C ASP A 63 -32.30 -27.58 0.83
N ILE A 64 -31.82 -28.09 -0.31
CA ILE A 64 -31.10 -29.34 -0.41
C ILE A 64 -29.83 -29.29 0.46
N ALA A 65 -29.04 -28.23 0.36
CA ALA A 65 -27.86 -28.07 1.19
C ALA A 65 -28.20 -28.08 2.68
N LYS A 66 -29.21 -27.33 3.11
CA LYS A 66 -29.69 -27.33 4.50
C LYS A 66 -30.16 -28.69 4.97
N SER A 67 -30.94 -29.40 4.15
CA SER A 67 -31.44 -30.74 4.49
C SER A 67 -30.33 -31.77 4.70
N MET A 68 -29.17 -31.51 4.06
CA MET A 68 -27.99 -32.37 4.17
C MET A 68 -26.97 -31.85 5.21
N GLY A 69 -27.29 -30.80 5.96
CA GLY A 69 -26.35 -30.17 6.91
C GLY A 69 -25.14 -29.49 6.26
N LEU A 70 -25.27 -29.09 5.00
CA LEU A 70 -24.19 -28.49 4.20
C LEU A 70 -24.47 -27.01 3.88
N THR A 71 -23.41 -26.29 3.58
CA THR A 71 -23.53 -25.05 2.84
C THR A 71 -23.72 -25.32 1.35
N THR A 72 -24.30 -24.36 0.60
CA THR A 72 -24.49 -24.51 -0.85
C THR A 72 -23.14 -24.69 -1.59
N THR A 73 -22.06 -24.12 -1.08
CA THR A 73 -20.70 -24.32 -1.62
C THR A 73 -20.22 -25.75 -1.37
N GLN A 74 -20.40 -26.28 -0.17
CA GLN A 74 -20.06 -27.69 0.15
C GLN A 74 -20.87 -28.66 -0.67
N LEU A 75 -22.19 -28.45 -0.82
CA LEU A 75 -23.05 -29.27 -1.67
C LEU A 75 -22.53 -29.33 -3.13
N ARG A 76 -22.22 -28.17 -3.71
CA ARG A 76 -21.67 -28.09 -5.08
C ARG A 76 -20.33 -28.80 -5.21
N THR A 77 -19.45 -28.63 -4.21
CA THR A 77 -18.14 -29.30 -4.19
C THR A 77 -18.26 -30.80 -4.10
N GLN A 78 -19.14 -31.31 -3.22
CA GLN A 78 -19.41 -32.75 -3.10
C GLN A 78 -20.03 -33.32 -4.37
N MET A 79 -20.97 -32.59 -5.00
CA MET A 79 -21.52 -32.99 -6.30
C MET A 79 -20.46 -33.08 -7.38
N SER A 80 -19.49 -32.17 -7.37
CA SER A 80 -18.37 -32.15 -8.32
C SER A 80 -17.45 -33.36 -8.09
N LEU A 81 -17.06 -33.61 -6.85
CA LEU A 81 -16.24 -34.80 -6.47
C LEU A 81 -16.93 -36.07 -6.84
N ALA A 82 -18.19 -36.23 -6.46
CA ALA A 82 -18.97 -37.46 -6.78
C ALA A 82 -19.13 -37.68 -8.30
N LYS A 83 -19.24 -36.63 -9.10
CA LYS A 83 -19.22 -36.74 -10.57
C LYS A 83 -17.86 -37.21 -11.08
N ASP A 84 -16.78 -36.68 -10.55
CA ASP A 84 -15.42 -37.05 -10.96
C ASP A 84 -15.10 -38.48 -10.52
N GLU A 85 -15.53 -38.91 -9.34
CA GLU A 85 -15.45 -40.29 -8.87
C GLU A 85 -16.24 -41.26 -9.76
N ARG A 86 -17.51 -40.93 -10.03
CA ARG A 86 -18.35 -41.73 -10.94
C ARG A 86 -17.68 -41.81 -12.33
N ARG A 87 -17.12 -40.71 -12.83
CA ARG A 87 -16.46 -40.74 -14.13
C ARG A 87 -15.20 -41.60 -14.13
N SER A 88 -14.42 -41.57 -13.06
CA SER A 88 -13.21 -42.40 -12.89
C SER A 88 -13.55 -43.89 -12.84
N LEU A 89 -14.62 -44.24 -12.14
CA LEU A 89 -15.18 -45.61 -12.13
C LEU A 89 -15.61 -46.05 -13.52
N GLN A 90 -16.34 -45.18 -14.22
CA GLN A 90 -16.77 -45.49 -15.61
C GLN A 90 -15.59 -45.71 -16.53
N VAL A 91 -14.50 -44.91 -16.38
CA VAL A 91 -13.28 -45.12 -17.15
C VAL A 91 -12.60 -46.43 -16.79
N ALA A 92 -12.47 -46.75 -15.51
CA ALA A 92 -11.88 -48.03 -15.05
C ALA A 92 -12.66 -49.23 -15.56
N THR A 93 -14.01 -49.18 -15.42
CA THR A 93 -14.89 -50.23 -15.94
C THR A 93 -14.83 -50.41 -17.46
N ALA A 94 -14.80 -49.29 -18.21
CA ALA A 94 -14.69 -49.34 -19.66
C ALA A 94 -13.35 -49.91 -20.12
N LYS A 95 -12.23 -49.61 -19.43
CA LYS A 95 -10.92 -50.20 -19.68
C LYS A 95 -10.90 -51.70 -19.36
N ASP A 96 -11.40 -52.10 -18.20
CA ASP A 96 -11.46 -53.49 -17.79
C ASP A 96 -12.29 -54.33 -18.78
N LEU A 97 -13.45 -53.84 -19.22
CA LEU A 97 -14.26 -54.50 -20.23
C LEU A 97 -13.55 -54.56 -21.60
N ARG A 98 -12.81 -53.52 -21.95
CA ARG A 98 -12.00 -53.49 -23.15
C ARG A 98 -10.88 -54.51 -23.12
N ASP A 99 -10.16 -54.60 -22.02
CA ASP A 99 -9.10 -55.58 -21.77
C ASP A 99 -9.63 -57.03 -21.78
N LYS A 100 -10.88 -57.21 -21.36
CA LYS A 100 -11.61 -58.49 -21.46
C LYS A 100 -12.10 -58.81 -22.90
N GLY A 101 -11.79 -57.95 -23.90
CA GLY A 101 -12.05 -58.16 -25.32
C GLY A 101 -13.44 -57.76 -25.81
N TYR A 102 -14.24 -57.07 -24.99
CA TYR A 102 -15.55 -56.58 -25.44
C TYR A 102 -15.43 -55.47 -26.49
N SER A 103 -16.33 -55.47 -27.46
CA SER A 103 -16.44 -54.38 -28.43
C SER A 103 -16.98 -53.09 -27.82
N LEU A 104 -16.79 -51.94 -28.45
CA LEU A 104 -17.24 -50.65 -27.93
C LEU A 104 -18.78 -50.60 -27.74
N ASN A 105 -19.52 -51.28 -28.65
CA ASN A 105 -20.98 -51.37 -28.55
C ASN A 105 -21.44 -52.25 -27.38
N GLU A 106 -20.75 -53.39 -27.17
CA GLU A 106 -21.04 -54.27 -26.01
C GLU A 106 -20.70 -53.59 -24.67
N ILE A 107 -19.57 -52.82 -24.64
CA ILE A 107 -19.21 -52.00 -23.48
C ILE A 107 -20.28 -50.93 -23.21
N ALA A 108 -20.75 -50.24 -24.26
CA ALA A 108 -21.81 -49.28 -24.15
C ALA A 108 -23.08 -49.87 -23.58
N ALA A 109 -23.51 -51.04 -24.11
CA ALA A 109 -24.70 -51.77 -23.64
C ALA A 109 -24.54 -52.21 -22.18
N LYS A 110 -23.38 -52.79 -21.79
CA LYS A 110 -23.09 -53.23 -20.40
C LYS A 110 -23.02 -52.07 -19.40
N MET A 111 -22.59 -50.88 -19.82
CA MET A 111 -22.48 -49.67 -19.00
C MET A 111 -23.74 -48.80 -19.06
N GLY A 112 -24.79 -49.21 -19.78
CA GLY A 112 -26.04 -48.46 -19.89
C GLY A 112 -25.95 -47.18 -20.74
N PHE A 113 -24.98 -47.08 -21.67
CA PHE A 113 -24.87 -45.98 -22.62
C PHE A 113 -25.65 -46.27 -23.90
N THR A 114 -26.22 -45.24 -24.47
CA THR A 114 -27.00 -45.34 -25.72
C THR A 114 -26.15 -45.52 -27.01
N ASN A 115 -24.85 -45.20 -26.91
CA ASN A 115 -23.96 -45.31 -28.06
C ASN A 115 -22.47 -45.49 -27.65
N ASP A 116 -21.66 -45.97 -28.58
CA ASP A 116 -20.23 -46.23 -28.41
C ASP A 116 -19.37 -44.94 -28.28
N SER A 117 -19.90 -43.79 -28.69
CA SER A 117 -19.19 -42.55 -28.57
C SER A 117 -18.88 -42.13 -27.11
N SER A 118 -19.81 -42.50 -26.18
CA SER A 118 -19.61 -42.32 -24.76
C SER A 118 -18.44 -43.18 -24.26
N VAL A 119 -18.32 -44.42 -24.70
CA VAL A 119 -17.22 -45.34 -24.37
C VAL A 119 -15.87 -44.84 -24.93
N ARG A 120 -15.85 -44.36 -26.19
CA ARG A 120 -14.65 -43.77 -26.75
C ARG A 120 -14.15 -42.58 -25.92
N SER A 121 -15.08 -41.73 -25.48
CA SER A 121 -14.76 -40.62 -24.60
C SER A 121 -14.18 -41.07 -23.26
N LEU A 122 -14.68 -42.18 -22.68
CA LEU A 122 -14.16 -42.74 -21.44
C LEU A 122 -12.78 -43.35 -21.60
N LEU A 123 -12.50 -43.98 -22.72
CA LEU A 123 -11.20 -44.61 -23.01
C LEU A 123 -10.11 -43.59 -23.38
N ASN A 124 -10.47 -42.34 -23.63
CA ASN A 124 -9.52 -41.26 -23.85
C ASN A 124 -8.78 -40.87 -22.54
N GLU A 125 -7.44 -40.98 -22.53
CA GLU A 125 -6.62 -40.88 -21.31
C GLU A 125 -6.82 -39.60 -20.50
N ASN A 126 -7.22 -38.54 -21.16
CA ASN A 126 -7.41 -37.22 -20.50
C ASN A 126 -8.58 -37.16 -19.51
N SER A 127 -9.47 -38.11 -19.49
CA SER A 127 -10.63 -38.12 -18.57
C SER A 127 -10.35 -38.78 -17.22
N ALA A 128 -9.31 -39.61 -17.12
CA ALA A 128 -8.95 -40.34 -15.88
C ALA A 128 -8.16 -39.46 -14.86
N THR A 129 -7.66 -38.33 -15.27
CA THR A 129 -6.70 -37.52 -14.50
C THR A 129 -7.34 -36.44 -13.63
N ARG A 130 -8.65 -36.20 -13.68
CA ARG A 130 -9.29 -35.09 -12.97
C ARG A 130 -9.18 -35.20 -11.45
N MET A 131 -9.41 -36.38 -10.90
CA MET A 131 -9.36 -36.62 -9.44
C MET A 131 -7.93 -36.55 -8.90
N ASN A 132 -6.95 -37.06 -9.67
CA ASN A 132 -5.54 -36.95 -9.34
C ASN A 132 -5.06 -35.46 -9.27
N LYS A 133 -5.60 -34.60 -10.09
CA LYS A 133 -5.23 -33.16 -10.10
C LYS A 133 -5.66 -32.42 -8.83
N SER A 134 -6.86 -32.72 -8.31
CA SER A 134 -7.31 -32.12 -7.04
C SER A 134 -6.52 -32.65 -5.85
N LYS A 135 -6.08 -33.92 -5.91
CA LYS A 135 -5.22 -34.53 -4.90
C LYS A 135 -3.81 -33.89 -4.90
N VAL A 136 -3.22 -33.62 -6.07
CA VAL A 136 -1.93 -32.92 -6.18
C VAL A 136 -2.01 -31.51 -5.58
N VAL A 137 -3.12 -30.80 -5.80
CA VAL A 137 -3.36 -29.48 -5.19
C VAL A 137 -3.50 -29.61 -3.66
N ALA A 138 -4.24 -30.61 -3.17
CA ALA A 138 -4.36 -30.88 -1.73
C ALA A 138 -3.03 -31.23 -1.08
N ASP A 139 -2.20 -32.05 -1.75
CA ASP A 139 -0.87 -32.44 -1.29
C ASP A 139 0.06 -31.22 -1.18
N LEU A 140 0.04 -30.31 -2.18
CA LEU A 140 0.78 -29.04 -2.11
C LEU A 140 0.35 -28.22 -0.90
N ILE A 141 -0.97 -28.00 -0.73
CA ILE A 141 -1.47 -27.17 0.37
C ILE A 141 -1.14 -27.82 1.71
N ARG A 142 -1.25 -29.13 1.85
CA ARG A 142 -0.87 -29.88 3.06
C ARG A 142 0.61 -29.68 3.39
N ASP A 143 1.51 -29.86 2.42
CA ASP A 143 2.95 -29.65 2.60
C ASP A 143 3.24 -28.20 3.08
N GLN A 144 2.51 -27.22 2.53
CA GLN A 144 2.68 -25.84 2.96
C GLN A 144 2.09 -25.55 4.34
N ILE A 145 0.99 -26.17 4.74
CA ILE A 145 0.44 -26.08 6.10
C ILE A 145 1.45 -26.66 7.11
N GLU A 146 2.05 -27.81 6.80
CA GLU A 146 3.04 -28.43 7.67
C GLU A 146 4.31 -27.58 7.82
N LYS A 147 4.70 -26.85 6.79
CA LYS A 147 5.90 -25.99 6.78
C LYS A 147 5.68 -24.60 7.33
N LYS A 148 4.52 -24.01 7.05
CA LYS A 148 4.27 -22.57 7.28
C LYS A 148 3.11 -22.31 8.27
N GLY A 149 2.28 -23.29 8.58
CA GLY A 149 1.11 -23.11 9.43
C GLY A 149 -0.13 -22.64 8.64
N ILE A 150 -0.69 -21.49 8.99
CA ILE A 150 -1.96 -21.00 8.41
C ILE A 150 -1.73 -20.48 6.99
N ILE A 151 -2.54 -20.95 6.03
CA ILE A 151 -2.40 -20.60 4.60
C ILE A 151 -3.65 -19.86 4.11
N ASP A 152 -3.46 -18.71 3.41
CA ASP A 152 -4.54 -18.03 2.71
C ASP A 152 -4.98 -18.84 1.48
N VAL A 153 -6.26 -19.20 1.45
CA VAL A 153 -6.92 -19.92 0.37
C VAL A 153 -8.18 -19.19 -0.12
N GLY A 154 -8.22 -17.89 0.09
CA GLY A 154 -9.34 -17.05 -0.31
C GLY A 154 -9.43 -16.79 -1.81
N VAL A 155 -10.39 -15.98 -2.20
CA VAL A 155 -10.68 -15.65 -3.61
C VAL A 155 -9.42 -15.14 -4.31
N GLY A 156 -9.12 -15.70 -5.48
CA GLY A 156 -7.98 -15.33 -6.33
C GLY A 156 -6.76 -16.25 -6.21
N VAL A 157 -6.64 -17.03 -5.12
CA VAL A 157 -5.53 -18.00 -4.94
C VAL A 157 -5.51 -19.03 -6.07
N GLU A 158 -6.68 -19.46 -6.57
CA GLU A 158 -6.78 -20.33 -7.73
C GLU A 158 -6.11 -19.78 -8.98
N LYS A 159 -6.11 -18.46 -9.13
CA LYS A 159 -5.48 -17.77 -10.27
C LYS A 159 -3.98 -17.62 -10.08
N GLU A 160 -3.53 -17.35 -8.86
CA GLU A 160 -2.09 -17.36 -8.54
C GLU A 160 -1.47 -18.73 -8.78
N LEU A 161 -2.17 -19.79 -8.36
CA LEU A 161 -1.73 -21.16 -8.55
C LEU A 161 -1.87 -21.65 -10.01
N GLY A 162 -2.58 -20.93 -10.89
CA GLY A 162 -2.85 -21.37 -12.28
C GLY A 162 -3.81 -22.54 -12.36
N ILE A 163 -4.79 -22.63 -11.44
CA ILE A 163 -5.79 -23.71 -11.37
C ILE A 163 -7.22 -23.17 -11.45
N SER A 164 -8.18 -24.01 -11.71
CA SER A 164 -9.59 -23.65 -11.65
C SER A 164 -10.06 -23.50 -10.19
N LYS A 165 -11.05 -22.62 -9.97
CA LYS A 165 -11.67 -22.44 -8.65
C LYS A 165 -12.30 -23.73 -8.14
N GLU A 166 -12.83 -24.54 -9.04
CA GLU A 166 -13.43 -25.84 -8.70
C GLU A 166 -12.39 -26.79 -8.10
N LYS A 167 -11.20 -26.87 -8.71
CA LYS A 167 -10.10 -27.70 -8.18
C LYS A 167 -9.59 -27.23 -6.82
N LEU A 168 -9.47 -25.92 -6.63
CA LEU A 168 -9.10 -25.40 -5.31
C LEU A 168 -10.15 -25.80 -4.27
N ASN A 169 -11.45 -25.65 -4.56
CA ASN A 169 -12.51 -26.06 -3.66
C ASN A 169 -12.51 -27.56 -3.38
N GLN A 170 -12.26 -28.41 -4.39
CA GLN A 170 -12.15 -29.85 -4.22
C GLN A 170 -10.96 -30.20 -3.29
N ALA A 171 -9.81 -29.59 -3.52
CA ALA A 171 -8.62 -29.80 -2.68
C ALA A 171 -8.86 -29.35 -1.23
N LEU A 172 -9.50 -28.21 -1.02
CA LEU A 172 -9.86 -27.74 0.32
C LEU A 172 -10.83 -28.68 1.02
N TYR A 173 -11.81 -29.20 0.29
CA TYR A 173 -12.75 -30.16 0.84
C TYR A 173 -12.08 -31.49 1.25
N ILE A 174 -11.13 -31.99 0.43
CA ILE A 174 -10.32 -33.15 0.78
C ILE A 174 -9.58 -32.91 2.09
N LEU A 175 -8.95 -31.76 2.24
CA LEU A 175 -8.20 -31.42 3.45
C LEU A 175 -9.11 -31.18 4.66
N GLU A 176 -10.32 -30.60 4.49
CA GLU A 176 -11.32 -30.51 5.57
C GLU A 176 -11.71 -31.90 6.07
N MET A 177 -11.91 -32.88 5.15
CA MET A 177 -12.21 -34.27 5.52
C MET A 177 -11.04 -34.95 6.22
N GLU A 178 -9.82 -34.58 5.95
CA GLU A 178 -8.63 -35.02 6.66
C GLU A 178 -8.42 -34.33 8.03
N GLY A 179 -9.29 -33.37 8.38
CA GLY A 179 -9.30 -32.70 9.68
C GLY A 179 -8.52 -31.36 9.72
N TYR A 180 -8.18 -30.77 8.57
CA TYR A 180 -7.63 -29.42 8.49
C TYR A 180 -8.77 -28.40 8.47
N PRO A 181 -8.94 -27.54 9.50
CA PRO A 181 -10.07 -26.61 9.53
C PRO A 181 -9.89 -25.48 8.53
N VAL A 182 -11.00 -25.13 7.87
CA VAL A 182 -11.07 -23.97 6.96
C VAL A 182 -11.95 -22.89 7.60
N TYR A 183 -11.36 -21.71 7.84
CA TYR A 183 -12.05 -20.61 8.47
C TYR A 183 -12.23 -19.42 7.51
N GLY A 184 -13.35 -18.72 7.68
CA GLY A 184 -13.65 -17.48 6.98
C GLY A 184 -13.71 -16.30 7.94
N GLY A 185 -13.17 -15.15 7.50
CA GLY A 185 -13.14 -13.93 8.30
C GLY A 185 -12.75 -12.72 7.45
N GLY A 186 -12.16 -11.70 8.07
CA GLY A 186 -11.72 -10.51 7.37
C GLY A 186 -10.43 -9.92 7.94
N VAL A 187 -9.53 -9.53 7.05
CA VAL A 187 -8.36 -8.71 7.39
C VAL A 187 -8.79 -7.24 7.43
N PRO A 188 -8.58 -6.54 8.55
CA PRO A 188 -8.85 -5.11 8.61
C PRO A 188 -8.07 -4.35 7.55
N GLN A 189 -8.74 -3.46 6.82
CA GLN A 189 -8.05 -2.56 5.89
C GLN A 189 -7.31 -1.49 6.69
N VAL A 190 -6.00 -1.52 6.62
CA VAL A 190 -5.10 -0.66 7.40
C VAL A 190 -5.40 0.83 7.22
N THR A 191 -5.79 1.23 6.00
CA THR A 191 -6.10 2.62 5.65
C THR A 191 -7.58 2.98 5.73
N ASN A 192 -8.48 1.99 5.81
CA ASN A 192 -9.94 2.18 5.84
C ASN A 192 -10.54 1.57 7.10
N LYS A 193 -10.58 2.35 8.19
CA LYS A 193 -11.14 1.88 9.48
C LYS A 193 -12.57 1.38 9.34
N GLY A 194 -12.83 0.21 9.92
CA GLY A 194 -14.14 -0.43 9.90
C GLY A 194 -14.44 -1.24 8.62
N ARG A 195 -13.58 -1.20 7.60
CA ARG A 195 -13.67 -2.10 6.44
C ARG A 195 -12.70 -3.27 6.60
N GLN A 196 -13.11 -4.41 6.07
CA GLN A 196 -12.31 -5.63 6.04
C GLN A 196 -12.21 -6.15 4.61
N THR A 197 -11.08 -6.77 4.30
CA THR A 197 -10.90 -7.58 3.10
C THR A 197 -11.23 -9.03 3.46
N ASN A 198 -12.10 -9.68 2.71
CA ASN A 198 -12.48 -11.06 2.99
C ASN A 198 -11.26 -11.98 3.03
N LEU A 199 -11.15 -12.75 4.09
CA LEU A 199 -10.11 -13.73 4.33
C LEU A 199 -10.73 -15.12 4.38
N LYS A 200 -10.10 -16.11 3.75
CA LYS A 200 -10.39 -17.52 3.91
C LYS A 200 -9.07 -18.24 4.08
N VAL A 201 -8.90 -18.96 5.18
CA VAL A 201 -7.66 -19.65 5.50
C VAL A 201 -7.91 -21.14 5.75
N ILE A 202 -6.91 -21.95 5.46
CA ILE A 202 -6.83 -23.33 5.92
C ILE A 202 -5.71 -23.43 6.96
N CYS A 203 -5.96 -24.16 8.03
CA CYS A 203 -5.12 -24.16 9.22
C CYS A 203 -4.64 -25.56 9.58
N PRO A 204 -3.57 -25.70 10.38
CA PRO A 204 -3.16 -26.95 11.00
C PRO A 204 -4.31 -27.59 11.82
N LYS A 205 -4.27 -28.89 11.99
CA LYS A 205 -5.28 -29.62 12.79
C LYS A 205 -5.25 -29.11 14.23
N GLY A 206 -6.43 -28.85 14.80
CA GLY A 206 -6.57 -28.35 16.17
C GLY A 206 -6.50 -26.82 16.32
N THR A 207 -6.30 -26.08 15.25
CA THR A 207 -6.35 -24.60 15.27
C THR A 207 -7.76 -24.11 15.56
N GLU A 208 -7.91 -23.15 16.48
CA GLU A 208 -9.21 -22.55 16.77
C GLU A 208 -9.51 -21.37 15.83
N HIS A 209 -10.80 -21.06 15.64
CA HIS A 209 -11.21 -19.93 14.77
C HIS A 209 -10.58 -18.59 15.16
N LYS A 210 -10.30 -18.36 16.45
CA LYS A 210 -9.68 -17.11 16.93
C LYS A 210 -8.25 -16.93 16.41
N ASP A 211 -7.51 -18.03 16.19
CA ASP A 211 -6.09 -18.01 15.81
C ASP A 211 -5.89 -17.49 14.36
N MET A 212 -6.94 -17.54 13.51
CA MET A 212 -6.87 -16.93 12.17
C MET A 212 -6.72 -15.42 12.17
N TYR A 213 -6.91 -14.75 13.31
CA TYR A 213 -6.72 -13.29 13.45
C TYR A 213 -5.31 -12.91 13.90
N ASP A 214 -4.44 -13.88 14.11
CA ASP A 214 -3.00 -13.68 14.21
C ASP A 214 -2.42 -13.56 12.79
N PHE A 215 -2.54 -12.35 12.24
CA PHE A 215 -2.25 -12.10 10.85
C PHE A 215 -0.77 -12.28 10.49
N GLU A 216 0.14 -12.26 11.47
CA GLU A 216 1.57 -12.45 11.26
C GLU A 216 1.89 -13.89 10.83
N ASN A 217 1.02 -14.84 11.21
CA ASN A 217 1.18 -16.25 10.92
C ASN A 217 0.38 -16.73 9.68
N ILE A 218 -0.18 -15.82 8.89
CA ILE A 218 -0.87 -16.17 7.65
C ILE A 218 0.09 -16.06 6.47
N HIS A 219 0.31 -17.18 5.80
CA HIS A 219 1.20 -17.30 4.65
C HIS A 219 0.44 -17.48 3.34
N SER A 220 1.11 -17.16 2.22
CA SER A 220 0.54 -17.32 0.88
C SER A 220 1.18 -18.46 0.10
N LEU A 221 0.50 -18.87 -0.98
CA LEU A 221 0.97 -19.84 -1.94
C LEU A 221 1.62 -19.23 -3.18
N LYS A 222 1.91 -17.91 -3.16
CA LYS A 222 2.43 -17.14 -4.30
C LYS A 222 3.72 -17.69 -4.93
N ASP A 223 4.48 -18.46 -4.15
CA ASP A 223 5.76 -19.03 -4.60
C ASP A 223 5.58 -20.24 -5.52
N TYR A 224 4.36 -20.70 -5.71
CA TYR A 224 4.04 -21.86 -6.52
C TYR A 224 3.10 -21.51 -7.66
N VAL A 225 3.34 -22.09 -8.83
CA VAL A 225 2.51 -21.92 -10.01
C VAL A 225 2.40 -23.22 -10.80
N SER A 226 1.21 -23.49 -11.33
CA SER A 226 0.94 -24.57 -12.27
C SER A 226 0.63 -23.99 -13.64
N TYR A 227 1.20 -24.60 -14.68
CA TYR A 227 0.90 -24.28 -16.09
C TYR A 227 0.02 -25.32 -16.76
N ASP A 228 -0.27 -26.42 -16.06
CA ASP A 228 -1.06 -27.58 -16.53
C ASP A 228 -2.34 -27.75 -15.72
N ASN A 229 -2.85 -26.66 -15.13
CA ASN A 229 -4.07 -26.64 -14.32
C ASN A 229 -4.02 -27.62 -13.14
N GLY A 230 -2.90 -27.69 -12.41
CA GLY A 230 -2.74 -28.41 -11.16
C GLY A 230 -2.25 -29.86 -11.30
N GLU A 231 -1.73 -30.26 -12.44
CA GLU A 231 -1.07 -31.58 -12.59
C GLU A 231 0.31 -31.57 -11.94
N SER A 232 1.01 -30.43 -12.03
CA SER A 232 2.29 -30.20 -11.40
C SER A 232 2.41 -28.76 -10.90
N PHE A 233 3.25 -28.55 -9.89
CA PHE A 233 3.58 -27.24 -9.39
C PHE A 233 5.08 -27.00 -9.45
N ARG A 234 5.46 -25.78 -9.80
CA ARG A 234 6.83 -25.30 -9.80
C ARG A 234 6.97 -24.16 -8.82
N LYS A 235 8.04 -24.15 -8.07
CA LYS A 235 8.42 -23.00 -7.26
C LYS A 235 8.83 -21.88 -8.21
N SER A 236 8.17 -20.72 -8.08
CA SER A 236 8.36 -19.63 -9.03
C SER A 236 9.65 -18.86 -8.80
N PHE A 237 10.29 -18.99 -7.59
CA PHE A 237 11.30 -18.04 -7.22
C PHE A 237 12.18 -18.45 -6.01
N GLU A 238 13.46 -18.17 -6.07
CA GLU A 238 14.41 -18.24 -4.95
C GLU A 238 15.26 -16.97 -4.93
N TYR A 239 15.27 -16.24 -3.79
CA TYR A 239 16.12 -15.08 -3.58
C TYR A 239 16.50 -14.94 -2.09
N PRO A 240 17.39 -14.03 -1.67
CA PRO A 240 18.26 -13.18 -2.51
C PRO A 240 19.53 -13.89 -2.95
N SER A 241 20.03 -13.47 -4.13
CA SER A 241 21.38 -13.86 -4.57
C SER A 241 22.43 -13.05 -3.85
N SER A 242 23.59 -13.63 -3.55
CA SER A 242 24.68 -12.99 -2.82
C SER A 242 25.92 -12.78 -3.70
N MET A 243 26.55 -11.62 -3.57
CA MET A 243 27.78 -11.23 -4.22
C MET A 243 28.99 -11.59 -3.32
N SER A 244 30.11 -11.94 -3.92
CA SER A 244 31.38 -12.07 -3.18
C SER A 244 31.92 -10.67 -2.83
N SER A 245 32.42 -10.50 -1.59
CA SER A 245 33.08 -9.27 -1.14
C SER A 245 34.35 -8.93 -1.93
N LYS A 246 34.96 -9.91 -2.65
CA LYS A 246 36.09 -9.67 -3.54
C LYS A 246 35.76 -8.72 -4.72
N ARG A 247 34.50 -8.58 -5.06
CA ARG A 247 34.01 -7.68 -6.10
C ARG A 247 33.63 -6.29 -5.57
N LEU A 248 33.69 -6.08 -4.24
CA LEU A 248 33.30 -4.87 -3.53
C LEU A 248 34.53 -4.10 -3.05
N GLN A 249 34.54 -2.80 -3.32
CA GLN A 249 35.43 -1.81 -2.68
C GLN A 249 34.59 -0.84 -1.84
N VAL A 250 35.03 -0.56 -0.61
CA VAL A 250 34.49 0.55 0.19
C VAL A 250 35.37 1.77 -0.06
N ARG A 251 34.74 2.91 -0.37
CA ARG A 251 35.42 4.21 -0.46
C ARG A 251 35.08 5.01 0.79
N TYR A 252 36.06 5.25 1.62
CA TYR A 252 35.96 5.92 2.90
C TYR A 252 35.90 7.45 2.75
N ALA A 253 35.62 8.14 3.87
CA ALA A 253 35.48 9.60 3.89
C ALA A 253 36.69 10.32 3.33
N GLU A 254 37.90 9.92 3.73
CA GLU A 254 39.18 10.51 3.29
C GLU A 254 39.48 10.26 1.80
N GLU A 255 38.85 9.26 1.21
CA GLU A 255 38.94 8.92 -0.21
C GLU A 255 37.85 9.62 -1.06
N GLY A 256 37.10 10.53 -0.47
CA GLY A 256 35.99 11.23 -1.12
C GLY A 256 34.65 10.52 -1.01
N GLY A 257 34.53 9.47 -0.18
CA GLY A 257 33.27 8.77 0.05
C GLY A 257 32.20 9.65 0.68
N VAL A 258 32.61 10.66 1.45
CA VAL A 258 31.69 11.62 2.10
C VAL A 258 30.84 12.41 1.10
N ASP A 259 31.38 12.77 -0.05
CA ASP A 259 30.69 13.55 -1.08
C ASP A 259 29.56 12.75 -1.77
N LYS A 260 29.62 11.42 -1.65
CA LYS A 260 28.68 10.47 -2.25
C LYS A 260 28.13 9.47 -1.21
N ASP A 261 28.07 9.86 0.06
CA ASP A 261 27.68 8.96 1.14
C ASP A 261 26.33 8.28 0.85
N GLY A 262 26.32 6.95 0.89
CA GLY A 262 25.14 6.13 0.58
C GLY A 262 24.98 5.75 -0.90
N VAL A 263 25.90 6.17 -1.78
CA VAL A 263 25.86 5.79 -3.21
C VAL A 263 26.63 4.49 -3.45
N ILE A 264 26.04 3.64 -4.28
CA ILE A 264 26.61 2.39 -4.78
C ILE A 264 26.97 2.57 -6.26
N GLU A 265 28.25 2.65 -6.58
CA GLU A 265 28.70 2.73 -7.96
C GLU A 265 28.82 1.32 -8.55
N LEU A 266 28.21 1.08 -9.70
CA LEU A 266 28.17 -0.21 -10.38
C LEU A 266 28.98 -0.18 -11.67
N ARG A 267 29.78 -1.22 -11.91
CA ARG A 267 30.48 -1.41 -13.19
C ARG A 267 29.46 -1.59 -14.32
N ARG A 268 29.56 -0.79 -15.35
CA ARG A 268 28.68 -0.89 -16.53
C ARG A 268 28.93 -2.20 -17.29
N GLY A 269 27.87 -2.83 -17.79
CA GLY A 269 27.94 -4.05 -18.60
C GLY A 269 28.05 -5.36 -17.81
N VAL A 270 28.07 -5.32 -16.49
CA VAL A 270 28.04 -6.52 -15.64
C VAL A 270 26.60 -7.02 -15.53
N LYS A 271 26.32 -8.21 -16.06
CA LYS A 271 24.96 -8.74 -16.24
C LYS A 271 24.18 -8.90 -14.94
N ASP A 272 24.81 -9.42 -13.89
CA ASP A 272 24.17 -9.67 -12.59
C ASP A 272 23.99 -8.39 -11.74
N LEU A 273 24.57 -7.26 -12.17
CA LEU A 273 24.45 -5.94 -11.54
C LEU A 273 23.68 -4.94 -12.41
N SER A 274 22.93 -5.41 -13.41
CA SER A 274 22.18 -4.53 -14.32
C SER A 274 20.97 -3.91 -13.62
N LEU A 275 20.82 -2.59 -13.76
CA LEU A 275 19.63 -1.85 -13.37
C LEU A 275 18.51 -1.90 -14.43
N GLY A 276 18.74 -2.60 -15.57
CA GLY A 276 17.89 -2.59 -16.74
C GLY A 276 18.03 -1.25 -17.49
N ASP A 277 16.92 -0.66 -17.91
CA ASP A 277 16.89 0.63 -18.60
C ASP A 277 17.06 1.85 -17.65
N ALA A 278 17.15 1.61 -16.32
CA ALA A 278 17.30 2.67 -15.35
C ALA A 278 18.77 3.12 -15.20
N HIS A 279 18.99 4.43 -15.11
CA HIS A 279 20.30 4.99 -14.82
C HIS A 279 20.66 4.85 -13.33
N TYR A 280 19.66 4.83 -12.46
CA TYR A 280 19.81 4.73 -11.00
C TYR A 280 18.62 3.97 -10.38
N ALA A 281 18.85 3.39 -9.20
CA ALA A 281 17.80 2.77 -8.40
C ALA A 281 18.21 2.70 -6.93
N GLN A 282 17.26 2.79 -6.00
CA GLN A 282 17.51 2.46 -4.59
C GLN A 282 17.52 0.94 -4.42
N VAL A 283 18.68 0.40 -4.01
CA VAL A 283 18.89 -1.04 -4.01
C VAL A 283 19.43 -1.57 -2.68
N ARG A 284 19.34 -2.89 -2.55
CA ARG A 284 20.06 -3.72 -1.57
C ARG A 284 20.83 -4.78 -2.35
N ILE A 285 22.10 -4.99 -2.01
CA ILE A 285 22.92 -6.05 -2.59
C ILE A 285 23.46 -6.88 -1.43
N MET A 286 23.14 -8.16 -1.42
CA MET A 286 23.66 -9.09 -0.43
C MET A 286 25.13 -9.41 -0.73
N VAL A 287 25.95 -9.48 0.32
CA VAL A 287 27.38 -9.74 0.24
C VAL A 287 27.73 -10.91 1.17
N ASP A 288 28.46 -11.90 0.66
CA ASP A 288 28.93 -13.11 1.37
C ASP A 288 27.83 -13.85 2.19
N GLY A 289 26.55 -13.62 1.85
CA GLY A 289 25.39 -14.31 2.43
C GLY A 289 24.93 -13.79 3.80
N ASP A 290 25.72 -12.97 4.51
CA ASP A 290 25.42 -12.51 5.87
C ASP A 290 25.44 -10.98 6.05
N ARG A 291 25.84 -10.25 5.02
CA ARG A 291 25.90 -8.79 4.99
C ARG A 291 25.18 -8.24 3.77
N TYR A 292 24.88 -6.95 3.79
CA TYR A 292 24.35 -6.25 2.63
C TYR A 292 24.74 -4.78 2.63
N ILE A 293 24.82 -4.22 1.44
CA ILE A 293 24.89 -2.78 1.21
C ILE A 293 23.52 -2.25 0.82
N LYS A 294 23.22 -1.04 1.26
CA LYS A 294 22.02 -0.29 0.85
C LYS A 294 22.42 1.08 0.33
N GLY A 295 21.75 1.57 -0.69
CA GLY A 295 21.97 2.91 -1.19
C GLY A 295 21.33 3.15 -2.54
N MET A 296 21.63 4.32 -3.11
CA MET A 296 21.33 4.62 -4.50
C MET A 296 22.40 4.04 -5.41
N ALA A 297 22.03 3.09 -6.25
CA ALA A 297 22.92 2.54 -7.26
C ALA A 297 22.95 3.45 -8.49
N VAL A 298 24.14 3.72 -9.00
CA VAL A 298 24.41 4.45 -10.25
C VAL A 298 25.53 3.72 -11.02
N TYR A 299 25.58 3.89 -12.34
CA TYR A 299 26.69 3.35 -13.11
C TYR A 299 27.92 4.26 -13.02
N SER A 300 29.11 3.64 -12.98
CA SER A 300 30.40 4.33 -13.01
C SER A 300 31.33 3.66 -14.02
N ASP A 301 32.03 4.47 -14.81
CA ASP A 301 33.04 4.00 -15.77
C ASP A 301 34.45 3.96 -15.15
N ASN A 302 34.65 4.57 -13.96
CA ASN A 302 35.91 4.64 -13.23
C ASN A 302 35.97 3.55 -12.15
N MET A 303 36.03 2.29 -12.57
CA MET A 303 36.06 1.14 -11.67
C MET A 303 37.46 0.47 -11.71
N PRO A 304 38.09 0.25 -10.56
CA PRO A 304 39.36 -0.49 -10.49
C PRO A 304 39.20 -1.93 -11.02
N ASP A 305 40.30 -2.50 -11.53
CA ASP A 305 40.26 -3.88 -12.02
C ASP A 305 39.81 -4.87 -10.93
N GLY A 306 38.92 -5.79 -11.30
CA GLY A 306 38.38 -6.78 -10.39
C GLY A 306 37.29 -6.27 -9.43
N VAL A 307 37.01 -4.96 -9.40
CA VAL A 307 35.94 -4.34 -8.58
C VAL A 307 34.74 -4.06 -9.45
N ASP A 308 33.57 -4.61 -9.11
CA ASP A 308 32.32 -4.38 -9.82
C ASP A 308 31.38 -3.44 -9.08
N VAL A 309 31.62 -3.24 -7.78
CA VAL A 309 30.81 -2.40 -6.90
C VAL A 309 31.73 -1.54 -6.03
N ILE A 310 31.50 -0.21 -5.99
CA ILE A 310 32.08 0.69 -5.01
C ILE A 310 30.96 1.21 -4.11
N PHE A 311 31.12 1.03 -2.80
CA PHE A 311 30.20 1.59 -1.80
C PHE A 311 30.83 2.81 -1.13
N ASN A 312 30.22 3.98 -1.29
CA ASN A 312 30.67 5.23 -0.71
C ASN A 312 30.11 5.40 0.70
N THR A 313 30.97 5.81 1.65
CA THR A 313 30.58 5.98 3.04
C THR A 313 31.26 7.17 3.71
N ASN A 314 30.61 7.73 4.72
CA ASN A 314 31.18 8.76 5.60
C ASN A 314 32.05 8.18 6.74
N LYS A 315 32.27 6.87 6.76
CA LYS A 315 33.15 6.23 7.74
C LYS A 315 34.60 6.47 7.41
N HIS A 316 35.47 6.49 8.45
CA HIS A 316 36.90 6.75 8.33
C HIS A 316 37.68 5.49 7.93
N ILE A 317 38.81 5.69 7.25
CA ILE A 317 39.78 4.64 6.97
C ILE A 317 40.14 3.92 8.27
N GLY A 318 40.25 2.58 8.21
CA GLY A 318 40.48 1.74 9.37
C GLY A 318 39.22 1.10 9.93
N THR A 319 38.02 1.59 9.57
CA THR A 319 36.79 0.86 9.87
C THR A 319 36.77 -0.43 9.06
N PRO A 320 36.67 -1.63 9.68
CA PRO A 320 36.60 -2.88 8.94
C PRO A 320 35.44 -2.88 7.94
N THR A 321 35.69 -3.35 6.73
CA THR A 321 34.64 -3.41 5.67
C THR A 321 33.37 -4.09 6.18
N ARG A 322 33.52 -5.15 6.99
CA ARG A 322 32.36 -5.86 7.55
C ARG A 322 31.49 -4.99 8.48
N ASP A 323 32.08 -3.99 9.13
CA ASP A 323 31.36 -3.07 10.03
C ASP A 323 30.75 -1.87 9.30
N VAL A 324 31.21 -1.62 8.07
CA VAL A 324 30.57 -0.68 7.15
C VAL A 324 29.28 -1.27 6.58
N LEU A 325 29.28 -2.58 6.32
CA LEU A 325 28.13 -3.32 5.78
C LEU A 325 27.08 -3.60 6.86
N LYS A 326 25.82 -3.67 6.46
CA LYS A 326 24.70 -4.01 7.36
C LYS A 326 24.57 -5.53 7.49
N LYS A 327 24.29 -6.01 8.71
CA LYS A 327 24.01 -7.42 8.98
C LYS A 327 22.64 -7.80 8.39
N VAL A 328 22.57 -8.94 7.71
CA VAL A 328 21.33 -9.56 7.26
C VAL A 328 20.49 -9.92 8.48
N LYS A 329 19.17 -9.69 8.40
CA LYS A 329 18.23 -10.05 9.46
C LYS A 329 17.90 -11.53 9.40
N ASP A 330 17.62 -12.10 10.57
CA ASP A 330 17.12 -13.47 10.70
C ASP A 330 15.61 -13.51 10.43
N ASP A 331 15.24 -13.12 9.22
CA ASP A 331 13.87 -13.07 8.71
C ASP A 331 13.94 -13.42 7.21
N PRO A 332 13.56 -14.66 6.83
CA PRO A 332 13.64 -15.12 5.44
C PRO A 332 12.78 -14.28 4.47
N ASP A 333 11.68 -13.72 4.95
CA ASP A 333 10.78 -12.88 4.14
C ASP A 333 11.26 -11.42 4.05
N ASN A 334 12.15 -10.99 4.96
CA ASN A 334 12.64 -9.62 5.05
C ASN A 334 14.12 -9.53 5.47
N PRO A 335 15.04 -10.16 4.74
CA PRO A 335 16.45 -10.28 5.14
C PRO A 335 17.18 -8.94 5.24
N PHE A 336 16.68 -7.90 4.58
CA PHE A 336 17.28 -6.57 4.57
C PHE A 336 16.67 -5.61 5.62
N GLY A 337 15.77 -6.08 6.48
CA GLY A 337 15.08 -5.24 7.49
C GLY A 337 14.24 -4.11 6.90
N SER A 338 13.90 -4.19 5.61
CA SER A 338 13.01 -3.26 4.91
C SER A 338 12.29 -3.99 3.79
N LEU A 339 11.05 -3.63 3.54
CA LEU A 339 10.30 -4.21 2.43
C LEU A 339 10.96 -3.88 1.10
N ILE A 340 11.16 -4.89 0.28
CA ILE A 340 11.64 -4.79 -1.09
C ILE A 340 10.51 -5.14 -2.07
N LYS A 341 10.69 -4.80 -3.35
CA LYS A 341 9.72 -5.16 -4.39
C LYS A 341 9.57 -6.68 -4.46
N GLU A 342 8.43 -7.14 -4.96
CA GLU A 342 8.21 -8.56 -5.24
C GLU A 342 9.41 -9.14 -6.01
N HIS A 343 9.88 -10.30 -5.58
CA HIS A 343 11.11 -10.92 -6.11
C HIS A 343 12.34 -9.99 -6.04
N GLY A 344 12.40 -9.10 -5.05
CA GLY A 344 13.47 -8.10 -4.94
C GLY A 344 13.49 -7.05 -6.05
N GLY A 345 12.52 -7.06 -6.95
CA GLY A 345 12.57 -6.31 -8.21
C GLY A 345 13.72 -6.77 -9.11
N GLN A 346 14.19 -8.00 -8.93
CA GLN A 346 15.28 -8.61 -9.66
C GLN A 346 14.86 -8.93 -11.10
N SER A 347 15.82 -8.86 -12.01
CA SER A 347 15.65 -9.31 -13.40
C SER A 347 16.42 -10.61 -13.60
N TYR A 348 15.96 -11.42 -14.54
CA TYR A 348 16.71 -12.57 -15.03
C TYR A 348 17.69 -12.13 -16.12
N TYR A 349 18.85 -12.78 -16.17
CA TYR A 349 19.80 -12.62 -17.26
C TYR A 349 20.25 -13.98 -17.78
N ASP A 350 20.57 -14.08 -19.06
CA ASP A 350 21.03 -15.31 -19.71
C ASP A 350 22.35 -15.77 -19.12
N ASP A 351 22.32 -16.93 -18.47
CA ASP A 351 23.46 -17.59 -17.83
C ASP A 351 23.42 -19.08 -18.13
N PRO A 352 24.41 -19.61 -18.87
CA PRO A 352 24.48 -21.05 -19.21
C PRO A 352 24.50 -21.98 -17.99
N LYS A 353 24.94 -21.44 -16.81
CA LYS A 353 24.98 -22.17 -15.54
C LYS A 353 23.75 -21.87 -14.66
N GLY A 354 22.82 -21.08 -15.17
CA GLY A 354 21.65 -20.63 -14.44
C GLY A 354 20.73 -21.77 -14.01
N LYS A 355 20.07 -21.58 -12.87
CA LYS A 355 19.12 -22.54 -12.29
C LYS A 355 17.75 -22.48 -12.94
N TYR A 356 17.41 -21.35 -13.55
CA TYR A 356 16.09 -21.10 -14.16
C TYR A 356 16.15 -21.39 -15.65
N THR A 357 15.00 -21.75 -16.22
CA THR A 357 14.85 -21.90 -17.66
C THR A 357 13.74 -20.95 -18.12
N ASP A 358 14.05 -20.06 -19.03
CA ASP A 358 13.07 -19.16 -19.63
C ASP A 358 12.03 -20.01 -20.40
N PRO A 359 10.73 -19.94 -20.05
CA PRO A 359 9.70 -20.77 -20.68
C PRO A 359 9.45 -20.44 -22.15
N VAL A 360 9.85 -19.25 -22.60
CA VAL A 360 9.65 -18.79 -24.00
C VAL A 360 10.85 -19.16 -24.86
N THR A 361 12.06 -18.85 -24.38
CA THR A 361 13.30 -19.04 -25.17
C THR A 361 14.03 -20.35 -24.90
N GLY A 362 13.68 -21.05 -23.81
CA GLY A 362 14.35 -22.26 -23.37
C GLY A 362 15.78 -22.04 -22.83
N LYS A 363 16.25 -20.81 -22.75
CA LYS A 363 17.58 -20.48 -22.27
C LYS A 363 17.68 -20.59 -20.76
N LYS A 364 18.88 -20.99 -20.31
CA LYS A 364 19.23 -20.96 -18.89
C LYS A 364 19.46 -19.52 -18.41
N GLN A 365 18.95 -19.21 -17.22
CA GLN A 365 19.00 -17.86 -16.63
C GLN A 365 19.35 -17.90 -15.13
N SER A 366 19.92 -16.82 -14.66
CA SER A 366 20.17 -16.53 -13.24
C SER A 366 19.50 -15.22 -12.84
N LEU A 367 19.21 -15.04 -11.55
CA LEU A 367 18.71 -13.79 -10.99
C LEU A 367 19.84 -12.78 -10.79
N SER A 368 19.55 -11.51 -11.04
CA SER A 368 20.49 -10.43 -10.74
C SER A 368 20.73 -10.29 -9.23
N LEU A 369 21.81 -9.60 -8.85
CA LEU A 369 22.13 -9.29 -7.45
C LEU A 369 21.35 -8.07 -6.92
N ILE A 370 20.63 -7.36 -7.80
CA ILE A 370 19.94 -6.11 -7.50
C ILE A 370 18.59 -6.38 -6.84
N ASN A 371 18.45 -6.01 -5.57
CA ASN A 371 17.18 -6.01 -4.86
C ASN A 371 16.68 -4.57 -4.74
N LYS A 372 15.63 -4.22 -5.50
CA LYS A 372 15.05 -2.87 -5.49
C LYS A 372 14.13 -2.70 -4.29
N ARG A 373 14.30 -1.59 -3.57
CA ARG A 373 13.42 -1.25 -2.46
C ARG A 373 12.01 -0.96 -2.96
N ALA A 374 11.01 -1.34 -2.16
CA ALA A 374 9.65 -0.86 -2.32
C ALA A 374 9.58 0.65 -2.04
N GLU A 375 8.78 1.38 -2.78
CA GLU A 375 8.62 2.83 -2.59
C GLU A 375 8.08 3.15 -1.19
N GLU A 376 8.62 4.18 -0.54
CA GLU A 376 8.23 4.59 0.82
C GLU A 376 6.96 5.44 0.85
N GLY A 377 6.46 5.88 -0.28
CA GLY A 377 5.30 6.75 -0.35
C GLY A 377 4.72 6.87 -1.75
N ASP A 378 3.57 7.51 -1.83
CA ASP A 378 2.94 7.88 -3.09
C ASP A 378 3.37 9.29 -3.48
N TRP A 379 4.46 9.38 -4.22
CA TRP A 379 5.05 10.67 -4.64
C TRP A 379 4.15 11.41 -5.63
N GLY A 380 3.36 10.68 -6.41
CA GLY A 380 2.35 11.26 -7.27
C GLY A 380 1.28 12.00 -6.47
N GLU A 381 0.79 11.39 -5.38
CA GLU A 381 -0.16 12.04 -4.48
C GLU A 381 0.47 13.19 -3.67
N TRP A 382 1.72 13.02 -3.19
CA TRP A 382 2.41 14.09 -2.45
C TRP A 382 2.69 15.33 -3.30
N SER A 383 2.86 15.14 -4.60
CA SER A 383 3.04 16.25 -5.54
C SER A 383 1.76 17.09 -5.77
N LYS A 384 0.58 16.58 -5.36
CA LYS A 384 -0.72 17.23 -5.60
C LYS A 384 -1.11 18.28 -4.58
N ALA A 385 -0.36 18.42 -3.48
CA ALA A 385 -0.69 19.35 -2.41
C ALA A 385 0.56 20.01 -1.80
N LEU A 386 0.37 21.17 -1.16
CA LEU A 386 1.40 21.84 -0.38
C LEU A 386 1.17 21.58 1.11
N PRO A 387 2.19 21.09 1.83
CA PRO A 387 2.11 20.95 3.29
C PRO A 387 2.01 22.30 3.99
N SER A 388 1.18 22.38 5.04
CA SER A 388 1.02 23.60 5.85
C SER A 388 2.32 24.05 6.52
N GLN A 389 3.20 23.11 6.90
CA GLN A 389 4.51 23.42 7.47
C GLN A 389 5.41 24.27 6.55
N PHE A 390 5.34 24.05 5.25
CA PHE A 390 6.04 24.86 4.28
C PHE A 390 5.32 26.19 4.02
N LEU A 391 4.04 26.09 3.63
CA LEU A 391 3.29 27.25 3.16
C LEU A 391 3.13 28.34 4.25
N SER A 392 2.92 27.93 5.52
CA SER A 392 2.79 28.88 6.64
C SER A 392 4.02 29.74 6.88
N LYS A 393 5.17 29.33 6.42
CA LYS A 393 6.45 30.06 6.55
C LYS A 393 6.79 30.89 5.29
N GLN A 394 5.85 31.02 4.39
CA GLN A 394 5.94 31.82 3.17
C GLN A 394 5.18 33.15 3.31
N ASN A 395 5.29 34.00 2.31
CA ASN A 395 4.58 35.29 2.33
C ASN A 395 3.04 35.10 2.28
N GLN A 396 2.29 36.03 2.90
CA GLN A 396 0.85 35.96 3.01
C GLN A 396 0.14 35.85 1.65
N SER A 397 0.62 36.55 0.64
CA SER A 397 0.06 36.50 -0.71
C SER A 397 0.09 35.08 -1.31
N LEU A 398 1.14 34.29 -1.06
CA LEU A 398 1.23 32.91 -1.50
C LEU A 398 0.29 32.00 -0.71
N ILE A 399 0.16 32.24 0.61
CA ILE A 399 -0.79 31.52 1.48
C ILE A 399 -2.23 31.70 0.96
N ASP A 400 -2.66 32.94 0.83
CA ASP A 400 -4.04 33.29 0.41
C ASP A 400 -4.34 32.72 -0.97
N LYS A 401 -3.40 32.83 -1.89
CA LYS A 401 -3.52 32.32 -3.25
C LYS A 401 -3.71 30.79 -3.27
N GLN A 402 -2.84 30.03 -2.60
CA GLN A 402 -2.88 28.56 -2.67
C GLN A 402 -4.08 27.97 -1.88
N LEU A 403 -4.45 28.57 -0.75
CA LEU A 403 -5.65 28.18 -0.03
C LEU A 403 -6.91 28.54 -0.81
N GLY A 404 -6.93 29.70 -1.46
CA GLY A 404 -8.03 30.13 -2.35
C GLY A 404 -8.24 29.17 -3.51
N LEU A 405 -7.15 28.74 -4.16
CA LEU A 405 -7.21 27.73 -5.23
C LEU A 405 -7.77 26.39 -4.74
N ALA A 406 -7.28 25.91 -3.57
CA ALA A 406 -7.77 24.66 -3.00
C ALA A 406 -9.26 24.70 -2.66
N LYS A 407 -9.75 25.84 -2.14
CA LYS A 407 -11.19 26.05 -1.89
C LYS A 407 -12.01 26.05 -3.18
N ALA A 408 -11.53 26.74 -4.22
CA ALA A 408 -12.20 26.81 -5.52
C ALA A 408 -12.26 25.43 -6.20
N ASP A 409 -11.17 24.66 -6.16
CA ASP A 409 -11.10 23.31 -6.71
C ASP A 409 -12.08 22.37 -6.03
N LYS A 410 -12.09 22.35 -4.70
CA LYS A 410 -13.00 21.48 -3.95
C LYS A 410 -14.45 21.85 -4.16
N LYS A 411 -14.76 23.14 -4.28
CA LYS A 411 -16.13 23.57 -4.62
C LYS A 411 -16.54 23.11 -6.03
N ALA A 412 -15.64 23.29 -7.02
CA ALA A 412 -15.90 22.83 -8.38
C ALA A 412 -16.07 21.32 -8.47
N GLU A 413 -15.26 20.55 -7.75
CA GLU A 413 -15.37 19.10 -7.64
C GLU A 413 -16.75 18.70 -7.05
N PHE A 414 -17.19 19.37 -6.01
CA PHE A 414 -18.51 19.16 -5.42
C PHE A 414 -19.64 19.41 -6.42
N ASP A 415 -19.62 20.56 -7.10
CA ASP A 415 -20.64 20.95 -8.08
C ASP A 415 -20.67 19.93 -9.26
N GLU A 416 -19.53 19.45 -9.71
CA GLU A 416 -19.42 18.40 -10.74
C GLU A 416 -20.05 17.09 -10.27
N ILE A 417 -19.74 16.62 -9.07
CA ILE A 417 -20.32 15.38 -8.53
C ILE A 417 -21.84 15.53 -8.38
N CYS A 418 -22.34 16.70 -7.96
CA CYS A 418 -23.76 16.97 -7.84
C CYS A 418 -24.49 16.92 -9.18
N SER A 419 -23.82 17.22 -10.29
CA SER A 419 -24.38 17.16 -11.65
C SER A 419 -24.54 15.76 -12.20
N LEU A 420 -23.98 14.73 -11.56
CA LEU A 420 -24.01 13.37 -12.03
C LEU A 420 -25.43 12.78 -12.04
N VAL A 421 -25.78 12.11 -13.13
CA VAL A 421 -27.13 11.53 -13.30
C VAL A 421 -27.29 10.15 -12.67
N ASN A 422 -26.20 9.39 -12.49
CA ASN A 422 -26.25 8.07 -11.86
C ASN A 422 -26.20 8.19 -10.33
N PRO A 423 -27.31 7.89 -9.60
CA PRO A 423 -27.38 8.12 -8.16
C PRO A 423 -26.42 7.23 -7.36
N THR A 424 -26.13 6.00 -7.79
CA THR A 424 -25.20 5.11 -7.10
C THR A 424 -23.76 5.61 -7.23
N VAL A 425 -23.35 6.02 -8.43
CA VAL A 425 -22.04 6.64 -8.68
C VAL A 425 -21.92 7.95 -7.89
N LYS A 426 -22.95 8.81 -7.95
CA LYS A 426 -23.02 10.06 -7.19
C LYS A 426 -22.80 9.83 -5.70
N LYS A 427 -23.48 8.85 -5.09
CA LYS A 427 -23.31 8.49 -3.67
C LYS A 427 -21.88 8.05 -3.33
N VAL A 428 -21.28 7.20 -4.16
CA VAL A 428 -19.91 6.72 -3.92
C VAL A 428 -18.93 7.89 -3.96
N LEU A 429 -19.06 8.77 -4.95
CA LEU A 429 -18.17 9.93 -5.10
C LEU A 429 -18.40 10.98 -4.00
N LEU A 430 -19.66 11.29 -3.63
CA LEU A 430 -19.97 12.20 -2.53
C LEU A 430 -19.43 11.71 -1.20
N LYS A 431 -19.47 10.40 -0.93
CA LYS A 431 -18.88 9.82 0.26
C LYS A 431 -17.36 10.01 0.31
N SER A 432 -16.67 9.66 -0.79
CA SER A 432 -15.22 9.85 -0.89
C SER A 432 -14.84 11.32 -0.75
N PHE A 433 -15.57 12.20 -1.44
CA PHE A 433 -15.38 13.64 -1.38
C PHE A 433 -15.54 14.21 0.05
N ALA A 434 -16.58 13.78 0.79
CA ALA A 434 -16.79 14.22 2.17
C ALA A 434 -15.63 13.79 3.08
N ASP A 435 -15.16 12.54 2.93
CA ASP A 435 -14.02 12.02 3.70
C ASP A 435 -12.72 12.79 3.36
N ASP A 436 -12.52 13.14 2.09
CA ASP A 436 -11.38 13.93 1.61
C ASP A 436 -11.42 15.36 2.16
N CYS A 437 -12.59 16.01 2.16
CA CYS A 437 -12.76 17.35 2.73
C CYS A 437 -12.52 17.37 4.24
N ASP A 438 -13.02 16.37 5.00
CA ASP A 438 -12.74 16.25 6.44
C ASP A 438 -11.25 16.06 6.70
N SER A 439 -10.58 15.26 5.89
CA SER A 439 -9.13 15.07 5.95
C SER A 439 -8.39 16.38 5.65
N ALA A 440 -8.79 17.09 4.58
CA ALA A 440 -8.19 18.36 4.20
C ALA A 440 -8.32 19.44 5.29
N ALA A 441 -9.48 19.51 5.94
CA ALA A 441 -9.70 20.43 7.08
C ALA A 441 -8.72 20.17 8.23
N VAL A 442 -8.41 18.91 8.55
CA VAL A 442 -7.47 18.55 9.63
C VAL A 442 -6.01 18.74 9.22
N HIS A 443 -5.67 18.39 7.96
CA HIS A 443 -4.29 18.44 7.48
C HIS A 443 -3.87 19.80 6.94
N LEU A 444 -4.82 20.70 6.68
CA LEU A 444 -4.58 22.07 6.18
C LEU A 444 -3.69 22.08 4.91
N GLN A 445 -3.97 21.18 3.98
CA GLN A 445 -3.23 21.08 2.73
C GLN A 445 -3.75 22.11 1.72
N ALA A 446 -2.83 22.88 1.15
CA ALA A 446 -3.12 23.83 0.09
C ALA A 446 -2.94 23.20 -1.31
N ALA A 447 -3.40 23.90 -2.35
CA ALA A 447 -3.18 23.50 -3.72
C ALA A 447 -1.69 23.45 -4.07
N ALA A 448 -1.32 22.47 -4.89
CA ALA A 448 0.04 22.35 -5.40
C ALA A 448 0.44 23.55 -6.25
N LEU A 449 1.72 23.87 -6.24
CA LEU A 449 2.29 24.87 -7.13
C LEU A 449 2.48 24.29 -8.54
N PRO A 450 2.41 25.11 -9.60
CA PRO A 450 2.66 24.64 -10.96
C PRO A 450 4.01 23.94 -11.10
N ARG A 451 4.00 22.79 -11.76
CA ARG A 451 5.21 22.00 -12.06
C ARG A 451 6.01 21.56 -10.83
N GLN A 452 5.45 21.61 -9.61
CA GLN A 452 6.11 21.02 -8.45
C GLN A 452 6.18 19.49 -8.61
N ARG A 453 7.31 18.90 -8.21
CA ARG A 453 7.54 17.46 -8.27
C ARG A 453 8.31 17.00 -7.03
N TYR A 454 8.04 15.76 -6.58
CA TYR A 454 8.92 15.06 -5.64
C TYR A 454 9.97 14.30 -6.44
N GLN A 455 11.25 14.47 -6.08
CA GLN A 455 12.37 13.88 -6.79
C GLN A 455 13.44 13.41 -5.80
N VAL A 456 14.09 12.30 -6.11
CA VAL A 456 15.24 11.81 -5.32
C VAL A 456 16.45 12.69 -5.63
N ILE A 457 17.30 12.92 -4.61
CA ILE A 457 18.56 13.63 -4.80
C ILE A 457 19.68 12.65 -5.10
N LEU A 458 20.53 13.00 -6.05
CA LEU A 458 21.74 12.26 -6.40
C LEU A 458 22.96 13.20 -6.35
N PRO A 459 24.15 12.71 -5.94
CA PRO A 459 25.32 13.54 -5.79
C PRO A 459 25.96 13.85 -7.15
N LEU A 460 26.29 15.10 -7.34
CA LEU A 460 27.14 15.54 -8.43
C LEU A 460 28.32 16.35 -7.84
N THR A 461 29.53 15.91 -8.15
CA THR A 461 30.74 16.49 -7.54
C THR A 461 31.27 17.68 -8.31
N THR A 462 30.89 17.85 -9.57
CA THR A 462 31.36 18.95 -10.44
C THR A 462 30.35 20.08 -10.58
N ILE A 463 29.17 19.97 -9.95
CA ILE A 463 28.15 21.00 -9.98
C ILE A 463 28.48 22.13 -8.99
N LYS A 464 28.19 23.39 -9.37
CA LYS A 464 28.42 24.56 -8.49
C LYS A 464 27.38 24.64 -7.37
N ASP A 465 27.73 25.33 -6.28
CA ASP A 465 26.87 25.50 -5.10
C ASP A 465 25.52 26.19 -5.40
N ASN A 466 25.46 26.99 -6.45
CA ASN A 466 24.25 27.69 -6.87
C ASN A 466 23.52 27.03 -8.04
N GLU A 467 23.89 25.79 -8.40
CA GLU A 467 23.33 25.06 -9.53
C GLU A 467 22.71 23.73 -9.10
N VAL A 468 21.77 23.24 -9.92
CA VAL A 468 21.14 21.92 -9.83
C VAL A 468 21.02 21.31 -11.21
N TYR A 469 21.28 20.04 -11.36
CA TYR A 469 20.94 19.29 -12.57
C TYR A 469 19.50 18.77 -12.45
N ALA A 470 18.61 19.26 -13.28
CA ALA A 470 17.17 19.00 -13.15
C ALA A 470 16.50 18.93 -14.54
N PRO A 471 16.55 17.77 -15.23
CA PRO A 471 16.11 17.65 -16.63
C PRO A 471 14.61 17.88 -16.86
N ASN A 472 13.79 17.82 -15.81
CA ASN A 472 12.36 18.18 -15.89
C ASN A 472 12.10 19.68 -16.04
N TYR A 473 13.13 20.52 -15.88
CA TYR A 473 13.02 21.96 -15.91
C TYR A 473 13.94 22.52 -16.99
N LYS A 474 13.66 23.74 -17.45
CA LYS A 474 14.45 24.36 -18.51
C LYS A 474 15.82 24.75 -18.01
N ASP A 475 16.83 24.59 -18.87
CA ASP A 475 18.19 25.09 -18.59
C ASP A 475 18.17 26.60 -18.27
N GLY A 476 18.84 26.99 -17.19
CA GLY A 476 18.84 28.36 -16.68
C GLY A 476 17.61 28.78 -15.86
N GLU A 477 16.58 27.92 -15.74
CA GLU A 477 15.44 28.16 -14.85
C GLU A 477 15.87 28.09 -13.37
N THR A 478 15.14 28.76 -12.48
CA THR A 478 15.41 28.72 -11.04
C THR A 478 14.41 27.81 -10.35
N VAL A 479 14.89 26.94 -9.47
CA VAL A 479 14.06 26.04 -8.67
C VAL A 479 14.41 26.11 -7.19
N ALA A 480 13.41 25.97 -6.32
CA ALA A 480 13.57 25.77 -4.88
C ALA A 480 13.52 24.28 -4.57
N LEU A 481 14.39 23.80 -3.69
CA LEU A 481 14.37 22.44 -3.17
C LEU A 481 13.91 22.46 -1.71
N ILE A 482 13.00 21.55 -1.34
CA ILE A 482 12.41 21.50 -0.01
C ILE A 482 12.34 20.04 0.44
N ARG A 483 13.04 19.72 1.52
CA ARG A 483 12.95 18.41 2.19
C ARG A 483 11.99 18.46 3.36
N PHE A 484 11.32 17.37 3.64
CA PHE A 484 10.44 17.25 4.81
C PHE A 484 10.98 16.18 5.78
N PRO A 485 10.96 16.45 7.10
CA PRO A 485 10.37 17.62 7.78
C PRO A 485 11.12 18.91 7.45
N HIS A 486 10.40 20.06 7.38
CA HIS A 486 10.93 21.35 6.94
C HIS A 486 10.97 22.35 8.09
N GLY A 487 12.15 22.83 8.41
CA GLY A 487 12.40 23.79 9.50
C GLY A 487 11.98 25.22 9.15
N GLY A 488 12.41 25.74 8.01
CA GLY A 488 12.11 27.10 7.65
C GLY A 488 12.75 27.57 6.33
N PRO A 489 12.61 28.86 5.99
CA PRO A 489 13.18 29.43 4.77
C PRO A 489 14.71 29.29 4.66
N PHE A 490 15.42 29.11 5.77
CA PHE A 490 16.86 28.91 5.83
C PHE A 490 17.31 27.53 5.28
N GLU A 491 16.40 26.55 5.21
CA GLU A 491 16.64 25.21 4.64
C GLU A 491 16.22 25.11 3.17
N ILE A 492 15.92 26.21 2.50
CA ILE A 492 15.49 26.20 1.10
C ILE A 492 16.63 26.70 0.22
N PRO A 493 17.44 25.85 -0.41
CA PRO A 493 18.33 26.27 -1.48
C PRO A 493 17.50 26.66 -2.71
N ILE A 494 17.79 27.84 -3.26
CA ILE A 494 17.26 28.29 -4.54
C ILE A 494 18.39 28.21 -5.55
N LEU A 495 18.24 27.30 -6.52
CA LEU A 495 19.31 26.89 -7.41
C LEU A 495 18.95 27.15 -8.87
N LYS A 496 19.96 27.42 -9.69
CA LYS A 496 19.81 27.58 -11.13
C LYS A 496 19.99 26.22 -11.82
N VAL A 497 19.10 25.87 -12.71
CA VAL A 497 19.16 24.63 -13.49
C VAL A 497 20.30 24.69 -14.50
N ASN A 498 21.18 23.70 -14.46
CA ASN A 498 22.28 23.49 -15.39
C ASN A 498 22.19 22.06 -15.99
N ASN A 499 21.44 21.93 -17.07
CA ASN A 499 21.26 20.64 -17.77
C ASN A 499 22.37 20.38 -18.81
N LYS A 500 23.37 21.24 -18.90
CA LYS A 500 24.54 21.03 -19.78
C LYS A 500 25.63 20.21 -19.12
N LEU A 501 25.58 20.05 -17.79
CA LEU A 501 26.59 19.35 -17.02
C LEU A 501 26.74 17.89 -17.49
N LYS A 502 27.98 17.52 -17.88
CA LYS A 502 28.26 16.17 -18.37
C LYS A 502 28.00 15.12 -17.30
N GLU A 503 28.53 15.31 -16.08
CA GLU A 503 28.32 14.39 -14.95
C GLU A 503 26.83 14.13 -14.70
N GLY A 504 25.98 15.17 -14.74
CA GLY A 504 24.54 15.02 -14.59
C GLY A 504 23.88 14.15 -15.66
N LYS A 505 24.33 14.30 -16.92
CA LYS A 505 23.85 13.45 -18.03
C LYS A 505 24.28 11.99 -17.89
N ASP A 506 25.51 11.76 -17.40
CA ASP A 506 26.07 10.41 -17.25
C ASP A 506 25.43 9.68 -16.06
N VAL A 507 25.22 10.35 -14.92
CA VAL A 507 24.70 9.76 -13.68
C VAL A 507 23.16 9.65 -13.70
N ILE A 508 22.47 10.71 -14.11
CA ILE A 508 21.01 10.83 -14.02
C ILE A 508 20.34 10.54 -15.36
N GLY A 509 20.94 10.96 -16.47
CA GLY A 509 20.33 10.91 -17.78
C GLY A 509 19.65 12.23 -18.17
N THR A 510 19.10 12.27 -19.39
CA THR A 510 18.50 13.49 -19.95
C THR A 510 16.97 13.57 -19.82
N THR A 511 16.31 12.46 -19.47
CA THR A 511 14.85 12.32 -19.42
C THR A 511 14.29 11.77 -18.11
N PRO A 512 15.00 11.76 -16.95
CA PRO A 512 14.44 11.20 -15.73
C PRO A 512 13.34 12.11 -15.17
N LEU A 513 12.26 11.51 -14.67
CA LEU A 513 11.11 12.23 -14.13
C LEU A 513 11.15 12.38 -12.61
N ASP A 514 12.06 11.67 -11.93
CA ASP A 514 12.03 11.46 -10.48
C ASP A 514 13.37 11.72 -9.77
N ALA A 515 14.35 12.33 -10.44
CA ALA A 515 15.63 12.65 -9.84
C ALA A 515 16.16 14.06 -10.17
N VAL A 516 16.93 14.63 -9.24
CA VAL A 516 17.75 15.83 -9.42
C VAL A 516 19.15 15.60 -8.88
N GLY A 517 20.13 16.31 -9.46
CA GLY A 517 21.53 16.23 -9.04
C GLY A 517 21.98 17.49 -8.32
N ILE A 518 22.55 17.36 -7.13
CA ILE A 518 23.10 18.44 -6.32
C ILE A 518 24.44 18.05 -5.71
N ASN A 519 25.20 19.01 -5.21
CA ASN A 519 26.41 18.73 -4.45
C ASN A 519 26.09 18.49 -2.95
N LYS A 520 27.10 18.01 -2.21
CA LYS A 520 26.99 17.72 -0.77
C LYS A 520 26.58 18.96 0.04
N LYS A 521 27.10 20.13 -0.27
CA LYS A 521 26.77 21.37 0.45
C LYS A 521 25.28 21.72 0.38
N ASN A 522 24.65 21.53 -0.79
CA ASN A 522 23.20 21.74 -0.91
C ASN A 522 22.40 20.64 -0.21
N ALA A 523 22.89 19.40 -0.18
CA ALA A 523 22.28 18.33 0.58
C ALA A 523 22.33 18.63 2.10
N ASP A 524 23.47 19.12 2.61
CA ASP A 524 23.60 19.53 4.02
C ASP A 524 22.61 20.63 4.39
N ARG A 525 22.41 21.62 3.52
CA ARG A 525 21.43 22.68 3.72
C ARG A 525 19.98 22.17 3.76
N LEU A 526 19.69 21.05 3.16
CA LEU A 526 18.37 20.39 3.17
C LEU A 526 18.16 19.53 4.43
N SER A 527 18.41 20.09 5.61
CA SER A 527 18.30 19.40 6.91
C SER A 527 19.20 18.18 7.00
N GLY A 528 20.43 18.26 6.46
CA GLY A 528 21.38 17.16 6.47
C GLY A 528 20.93 15.95 5.65
N ALA A 529 20.40 16.18 4.46
CA ALA A 529 20.05 15.12 3.54
C ALA A 529 21.28 14.31 3.13
N ASP A 530 21.08 13.01 2.92
CA ASP A 530 22.07 12.11 2.34
C ASP A 530 21.59 11.54 0.99
N PHE A 531 22.48 10.82 0.30
CA PHE A 531 22.20 10.29 -1.03
C PHE A 531 21.77 8.82 -1.02
N ASP A 532 21.30 8.33 0.12
CA ASP A 532 20.84 6.93 0.24
C ASP A 532 19.37 6.72 -0.24
N GLY A 533 18.77 7.76 -0.81
CA GLY A 533 17.41 7.76 -1.35
C GLY A 533 16.52 8.88 -0.81
N ASP A 534 17.11 9.91 -0.20
CA ASP A 534 16.38 11.10 0.25
C ASP A 534 15.73 11.83 -0.92
N THR A 535 14.57 12.43 -0.63
CA THR A 535 13.73 13.10 -1.63
C THR A 535 13.44 14.52 -1.27
N VAL A 536 13.31 15.35 -2.30
CA VAL A 536 12.96 16.77 -2.18
C VAL A 536 11.76 17.11 -3.04
N MET A 537 10.97 18.08 -2.60
CA MET A 537 10.01 18.75 -3.45
C MET A 537 10.74 19.85 -4.23
N VAL A 538 10.64 19.79 -5.54
CA VAL A 538 11.25 20.75 -6.47
C VAL A 538 10.17 21.70 -7.00
N ILE A 539 10.38 23.01 -6.87
CA ILE A 539 9.39 24.03 -7.26
C ILE A 539 10.07 25.07 -8.16
N PRO A 540 9.63 25.24 -9.42
CA PRO A 540 10.09 26.35 -10.25
C PRO A 540 9.65 27.69 -9.66
N CYS A 541 10.58 28.60 -9.41
CA CYS A 541 10.28 29.85 -8.72
C CYS A 541 11.24 31.00 -9.07
N ASN A 542 10.91 32.19 -8.62
CA ASN A 542 11.79 33.37 -8.59
C ASN A 542 12.50 33.69 -9.93
N SER A 543 11.91 33.36 -11.06
CA SER A 543 12.46 33.55 -12.39
C SER A 543 11.46 34.23 -13.34
N SER A 544 11.91 34.62 -14.51
CA SER A 544 11.03 35.11 -15.59
C SER A 544 10.08 34.02 -16.12
N HIS A 545 10.43 32.77 -15.91
CA HIS A 545 9.64 31.59 -16.35
C HIS A 545 8.63 31.12 -15.30
N SER A 546 8.69 31.61 -14.06
CA SER A 546 7.71 31.29 -13.01
C SER A 546 7.35 32.52 -12.18
N LYS A 547 6.05 32.82 -12.08
CA LYS A 547 5.50 33.85 -11.22
C LYS A 547 5.44 33.45 -9.74
N VAL A 548 5.77 32.20 -9.42
CA VAL A 548 5.82 31.72 -8.03
C VAL A 548 6.97 32.41 -7.31
N ARG A 549 6.73 32.99 -6.14
CA ARG A 549 7.74 33.62 -5.30
C ARG A 549 7.90 32.78 -4.03
N ILE A 550 9.05 32.16 -3.85
CA ILE A 550 9.41 31.38 -2.67
C ILE A 550 10.36 32.22 -1.81
N THR A 551 10.00 32.35 -0.54
CA THR A 551 10.86 32.99 0.46
C THR A 551 11.96 32.02 0.88
N SER A 552 13.22 32.46 0.76
CA SER A 552 14.40 31.75 1.23
C SER A 552 15.31 32.74 1.92
N THR A 553 15.95 32.31 3.01
CA THR A 553 16.95 33.10 3.73
C THR A 553 18.29 32.38 3.71
N HIS A 554 19.34 33.04 4.17
CA HIS A 554 20.64 32.40 4.39
C HIS A 554 20.53 31.28 5.46
N GLU A 555 21.51 30.43 5.50
CA GLU A 555 21.64 29.38 6.52
C GLU A 555 21.79 29.99 7.91
N LEU A 556 21.24 29.33 8.92
CA LEU A 556 21.36 29.78 10.32
C LEU A 556 22.81 29.65 10.79
N ARG A 557 23.45 30.75 11.16
CA ARG A 557 24.86 30.77 11.58
C ARG A 557 25.13 29.85 12.77
N GLY A 558 24.17 29.72 13.67
CA GLY A 558 24.28 28.88 14.87
C GLY A 558 24.31 27.37 14.60
N LEU A 559 24.14 26.92 13.35
CA LEU A 559 24.25 25.50 12.98
C LEU A 559 25.66 25.10 12.52
N LYS A 560 26.52 26.07 12.23
CA LYS A 560 27.86 25.80 11.70
C LYS A 560 28.71 25.05 12.73
N GLY A 561 29.22 23.90 12.34
CA GLY A 561 30.07 23.04 13.18
C GLY A 561 29.32 22.22 14.21
N PHE A 562 28.00 22.21 14.19
CA PHE A 562 27.18 21.37 15.06
C PHE A 562 27.10 19.95 14.52
N ASP A 563 27.54 18.95 15.31
CA ASP A 563 27.37 17.52 15.03
C ASP A 563 26.58 16.85 16.14
N THR A 564 25.52 16.15 15.76
CA THR A 564 24.59 15.55 16.74
C THR A 564 25.24 14.43 17.57
N LYS A 565 26.18 13.69 16.99
CA LYS A 565 26.84 12.56 17.66
C LYS A 565 27.95 13.04 18.58
N ASP A 566 28.76 13.98 18.11
CA ASP A 566 29.87 14.53 18.90
C ASP A 566 29.31 15.29 20.10
N ASP A 567 28.23 16.03 19.89
CA ASP A 567 27.61 16.86 20.95
C ASP A 567 26.72 16.07 21.91
N TYR A 568 26.07 14.98 21.47
CA TYR A 568 25.06 14.27 22.27
C TYR A 568 25.13 12.73 22.22
N GLY A 569 26.19 12.16 21.67
CA GLY A 569 26.43 10.71 21.68
C GLY A 569 26.78 10.17 23.08
N ALA A 570 26.68 8.86 23.26
CA ALA A 570 27.13 8.20 24.48
C ALA A 570 28.66 8.14 24.55
N ASP A 571 29.20 8.46 25.73
CA ASP A 571 30.64 8.28 26.03
C ASP A 571 30.92 6.84 26.46
N ASP A 572 29.95 6.17 27.08
CA ASP A 572 30.05 4.79 27.59
C ASP A 572 28.73 4.05 27.45
N VAL A 573 28.82 2.73 27.21
CA VAL A 573 27.67 1.85 27.07
C VAL A 573 27.88 0.61 27.95
N LYS A 574 27.03 0.42 28.96
CA LYS A 574 27.06 -0.74 29.86
C LYS A 574 25.95 -1.71 29.50
N LYS A 575 26.22 -3.00 29.61
CA LYS A 575 25.21 -4.05 29.38
C LYS A 575 24.94 -4.82 30.65
N ASP A 576 23.67 -5.01 30.95
CA ASP A 576 23.24 -5.89 32.02
C ASP A 576 23.38 -7.37 31.67
N SER A 577 23.22 -8.24 32.64
CA SER A 577 23.29 -9.69 32.45
C SER A 577 22.23 -10.26 31.49
N ASP A 578 21.13 -9.55 31.30
CA ASP A 578 20.06 -9.87 30.35
C ASP A 578 20.29 -9.29 28.94
N GLY A 579 21.42 -8.57 28.75
CA GLY A 579 21.78 -7.94 27.47
C GLY A 579 21.20 -6.54 27.25
N THR A 580 20.49 -5.98 28.22
CA THR A 580 19.97 -4.61 28.13
C THR A 580 21.10 -3.60 28.14
N GLU A 581 21.09 -2.67 27.18
CA GLU A 581 22.09 -1.61 27.04
C GLU A 581 21.67 -0.33 27.75
N HIS A 582 22.58 0.19 28.57
CA HIS A 582 22.47 1.47 29.29
C HIS A 582 23.51 2.44 28.75
N TYR A 583 23.07 3.63 28.43
CA TYR A 583 23.87 4.65 27.76
C TYR A 583 24.21 5.77 28.74
N TYR A 584 25.49 6.14 28.78
CA TYR A 584 26.04 7.14 29.69
C TYR A 584 26.69 8.26 28.91
N ARG A 585 26.58 9.49 29.45
CA ARG A 585 27.27 10.68 28.98
C ARG A 585 27.75 11.49 30.20
N ASN A 586 29.03 11.86 30.18
CA ASN A 586 29.66 12.56 31.31
C ASN A 586 29.41 11.81 32.63
N GLY A 587 29.47 10.49 32.63
CA GLY A 587 29.25 9.62 33.79
C GLY A 587 27.79 9.51 34.26
N LYS A 588 26.84 10.13 33.58
CA LYS A 588 25.43 10.12 33.94
C LYS A 588 24.62 9.28 32.91
N GLU A 589 23.82 8.36 33.40
CA GLU A 589 22.88 7.57 32.60
C GLU A 589 21.75 8.44 32.05
N TYR A 590 21.39 8.26 30.80
CA TYR A 590 20.27 8.94 30.17
C TYR A 590 19.30 7.98 29.45
N LYS A 591 18.06 8.44 29.28
CA LYS A 591 17.01 7.64 28.65
C LYS A 591 17.06 7.75 27.14
N ILE A 592 17.05 6.60 26.46
CA ILE A 592 16.95 6.54 25.01
C ILE A 592 15.56 6.99 24.55
N MET A 593 15.52 7.73 23.45
CA MET A 593 14.29 8.08 22.77
C MET A 593 13.59 6.85 22.19
N ARG A 594 12.28 6.76 22.42
CA ARG A 594 11.41 5.71 21.84
C ARG A 594 10.32 6.28 20.93
N ASN A 595 10.20 7.61 20.84
CA ASN A 595 9.07 8.31 20.24
C ASN A 595 9.53 9.45 19.32
N THR A 596 10.48 9.19 18.42
CA THR A 596 11.05 10.18 17.50
C THR A 596 9.99 10.99 16.77
N GLN A 597 8.94 10.33 16.26
CA GLN A 597 7.85 11.00 15.52
C GLN A 597 7.09 12.02 16.39
N THR A 598 6.82 11.68 17.64
CA THR A 598 6.09 12.56 18.55
C THR A 598 6.96 13.76 18.94
N GLU A 599 8.22 13.52 19.29
CA GLU A 599 9.14 14.60 19.67
C GLU A 599 9.47 15.49 18.48
N MET A 600 9.69 14.93 17.28
CA MET A 600 9.82 15.71 16.04
C MET A 600 8.58 16.55 15.75
N GLY A 601 7.38 16.00 15.98
CA GLY A 601 6.14 16.77 15.86
C GLY A 601 6.11 17.99 16.81
N LYS A 602 6.51 17.83 18.05
CA LYS A 602 6.59 18.91 19.05
C LYS A 602 7.59 20.00 18.62
N VAL A 603 8.79 19.61 18.24
CA VAL A 603 9.83 20.57 17.82
C VAL A 603 9.46 21.25 16.52
N SER A 604 8.93 20.53 15.53
CA SER A 604 8.45 21.15 14.26
C SER A 604 7.33 22.16 14.51
N ASN A 605 6.42 21.86 15.44
CA ASN A 605 5.37 22.80 15.83
C ASN A 605 5.98 24.03 16.53
N LEU A 606 6.96 23.84 17.41
CA LEU A 606 7.66 24.95 18.07
C LEU A 606 8.33 25.86 17.02
N ILE A 607 9.09 25.30 16.10
CA ILE A 607 9.76 26.07 15.02
C ILE A 607 8.71 26.82 14.18
N THR A 608 7.57 26.21 13.91
CA THR A 608 6.47 26.88 13.17
C THR A 608 5.94 28.10 13.96
N ASP A 609 5.63 27.90 15.24
CA ASP A 609 5.16 28.99 16.12
C ASP A 609 6.19 30.11 16.27
N MET A 610 7.46 29.76 16.43
CA MET A 610 8.58 30.69 16.51
C MET A 610 8.71 31.51 15.22
N THR A 611 8.68 30.85 14.07
CA THR A 611 8.79 31.54 12.76
C THR A 611 7.65 32.53 12.55
N LEU A 612 6.41 32.12 12.85
CA LEU A 612 5.23 32.97 12.67
C LEU A 612 5.16 34.13 13.68
N ARG A 613 5.81 33.99 14.83
CA ARG A 613 5.86 35.00 15.90
C ARG A 613 7.16 35.83 15.91
N GLY A 614 7.98 35.68 14.85
CA GLY A 614 9.15 36.52 14.64
C GLY A 614 10.32 36.25 15.58
N ALA A 615 10.57 34.98 15.91
CA ALA A 615 11.74 34.58 16.69
C ALA A 615 13.05 35.00 16.00
N THR A 616 14.06 35.31 16.81
CA THR A 616 15.40 35.68 16.32
C THR A 616 16.09 34.48 15.68
N GLU A 617 17.11 34.76 14.87
CA GLU A 617 17.94 33.73 14.21
C GLU A 617 18.58 32.78 15.24
N ASP A 618 19.10 33.33 16.35
CA ASP A 618 19.73 32.53 17.42
C ASP A 618 18.74 31.63 18.12
N GLU A 619 17.53 32.09 18.39
CA GLU A 619 16.46 31.27 18.97
C GLU A 619 16.05 30.16 18.01
N LEU A 620 15.86 30.45 16.72
CA LEU A 620 15.58 29.46 15.70
C LEU A 620 16.70 28.42 15.60
N ALA A 621 17.97 28.86 15.63
CA ALA A 621 19.12 27.97 15.61
C ALA A 621 19.10 26.97 16.78
N LYS A 622 18.76 27.42 18.02
CA LYS A 622 18.60 26.53 19.17
C LYS A 622 17.53 25.46 18.91
N ALA A 623 16.35 25.86 18.45
CA ALA A 623 15.27 24.92 18.18
C ALA A 623 15.61 23.93 17.05
N VAL A 624 16.34 24.40 16.01
CA VAL A 624 16.76 23.56 14.89
C VAL A 624 17.86 22.58 15.30
N ARG A 625 18.86 22.98 16.09
CA ARG A 625 19.84 22.05 16.67
C ARG A 625 19.17 20.93 17.46
N HIS A 626 18.22 21.29 18.33
CA HIS A 626 17.45 20.29 19.04
C HIS A 626 16.65 19.37 18.09
N SER A 627 16.07 19.87 17.02
CA SER A 627 15.36 19.04 16.04
C SER A 627 16.28 18.04 15.32
N MET A 628 17.53 18.44 15.02
CA MET A 628 18.54 17.54 14.43
C MET A 628 18.91 16.41 15.39
N VAL A 629 19.06 16.72 16.70
CA VAL A 629 19.28 15.67 17.71
C VAL A 629 18.08 14.75 17.83
N VAL A 630 16.87 15.29 17.87
CA VAL A 630 15.63 14.50 18.01
C VAL A 630 15.42 13.52 16.84
N ILE A 631 15.70 13.92 15.60
CA ILE A 631 15.51 13.05 14.43
C ILE A 631 16.44 11.83 14.45
N ASP A 632 17.65 12.02 14.99
CA ASP A 632 18.70 11.00 15.02
C ASP A 632 18.77 10.25 16.38
N ALA A 633 18.12 10.75 17.41
CA ALA A 633 18.26 10.25 18.79
C ALA A 633 17.89 8.76 18.95
N GLU A 634 16.87 8.26 18.29
CA GLU A 634 16.50 6.83 18.35
C GLU A 634 17.53 5.95 17.64
N LYS A 635 17.98 6.38 16.47
CA LYS A 635 18.92 5.64 15.60
C LYS A 635 20.32 5.57 16.21
N HIS A 636 20.81 6.70 16.73
CA HIS A 636 22.18 6.86 17.26
C HIS A 636 22.25 6.91 18.77
N LYS A 637 21.13 6.67 19.48
CA LYS A 637 21.07 6.65 20.94
C LYS A 637 21.56 7.94 21.59
N LEU A 638 21.15 9.11 21.04
CA LEU A 638 21.60 10.41 21.51
C LEU A 638 20.85 10.86 22.76
N ASP A 639 21.53 11.66 23.61
CA ASP A 639 20.91 12.30 24.78
C ASP A 639 20.08 13.54 24.38
N TYR A 640 18.88 13.27 23.86
CA TYR A 640 17.97 14.33 23.42
C TYR A 640 17.43 15.19 24.57
N LYS A 641 17.45 14.67 25.82
CA LYS A 641 17.01 15.44 26.99
C LYS A 641 18.04 16.49 27.39
N GLN A 642 19.32 16.17 27.30
CA GLN A 642 20.36 17.16 27.50
C GLN A 642 20.31 18.22 26.41
N SER A 643 20.08 17.81 25.15
CA SER A 643 19.87 18.78 24.05
C SER A 643 18.65 19.70 24.28
N GLU A 644 17.56 19.20 24.88
CA GLU A 644 16.40 20.02 25.25
C GLU A 644 16.79 21.13 26.24
N ILE A 645 17.67 20.80 27.19
CA ILE A 645 18.18 21.73 28.22
C ILE A 645 19.14 22.75 27.59
N ASP A 646 20.18 22.28 26.89
CA ASP A 646 21.26 23.13 26.35
C ASP A 646 20.75 24.13 25.30
N ASN A 647 19.66 23.78 24.61
CA ASN A 647 19.03 24.66 23.63
C ASN A 647 17.84 25.44 24.19
N ASP A 648 17.67 25.55 25.53
CA ASP A 648 16.63 26.33 26.19
C ASP A 648 15.20 26.05 25.69
N ILE A 649 14.91 24.83 25.26
CA ILE A 649 13.65 24.49 24.60
C ILE A 649 12.43 24.76 25.49
N ALA A 650 12.55 24.56 26.78
CA ALA A 650 11.47 24.85 27.73
C ALA A 650 11.14 26.36 27.78
N THR A 651 12.15 27.25 27.73
CA THR A 651 11.97 28.69 27.66
C THR A 651 11.36 29.14 26.34
N LEU A 652 11.83 28.55 25.23
CA LEU A 652 11.28 28.82 23.91
C LEU A 652 9.81 28.39 23.80
N LYS A 653 9.46 27.24 24.34
CA LYS A 653 8.06 26.78 24.45
C LYS A 653 7.20 27.76 25.23
N LYS A 654 7.67 28.20 26.42
CA LYS A 654 6.93 29.18 27.21
C LYS A 654 6.72 30.49 26.46
N ARG A 655 7.71 30.98 25.74
CA ARG A 655 7.67 32.23 24.99
C ARG A 655 6.76 32.16 23.76
N TYR A 656 6.86 31.09 22.97
CA TYR A 656 6.21 30.95 21.68
C TYR A 656 5.00 30.01 21.68
N GLN A 657 4.89 29.14 22.69
CA GLN A 657 3.77 28.18 22.84
C GLN A 657 3.14 28.24 24.23
N GLY A 658 3.38 29.29 24.99
CA GLY A 658 2.80 29.51 26.34
C GLY A 658 1.29 29.32 26.30
N ASN A 659 0.79 28.22 26.89
CA ASN A 659 -0.61 27.90 27.00
C ASN A 659 -0.96 27.74 28.46
N TYR A 660 -1.56 28.78 29.04
CA TYR A 660 -2.00 28.81 30.40
C TYR A 660 -3.52 28.59 30.46
N ASP A 661 -3.99 27.72 31.37
CA ASP A 661 -5.42 27.56 31.58
C ASP A 661 -6.01 28.72 32.42
N SER A 662 -7.32 28.68 32.65
CA SER A 662 -8.03 29.68 33.43
C SER A 662 -7.56 29.78 34.89
N GLU A 663 -6.81 28.74 35.36
CA GLU A 663 -6.24 28.68 36.73
C GLU A 663 -4.75 29.07 36.75
N GLY A 664 -4.21 29.55 35.60
CA GLY A 664 -2.82 29.96 35.48
C GLY A 664 -1.80 28.83 35.41
N ARG A 665 -2.24 27.57 35.19
CA ARG A 665 -1.36 26.44 35.03
C ARG A 665 -0.85 26.35 33.59
N TYR A 666 0.46 26.16 33.43
CA TYR A 666 1.10 26.00 32.15
C TYR A 666 0.82 24.61 31.57
N HIS A 667 0.27 24.59 30.35
CA HIS A 667 0.11 23.38 29.56
C HIS A 667 1.03 23.47 28.34
N GLU A 668 1.89 22.48 28.16
CA GLU A 668 2.73 22.35 26.98
C GLU A 668 1.85 22.09 25.75
N GLY A 669 2.00 22.89 24.68
CA GLY A 669 1.26 22.69 23.44
C GLY A 669 1.52 23.75 22.40
N ALA A 670 1.16 23.45 21.14
CA ALA A 670 1.28 24.36 20.03
C ALA A 670 0.37 25.59 20.19
N SER A 671 0.86 26.79 19.87
CA SER A 671 0.15 28.06 20.05
C SER A 671 -0.66 28.47 18.82
N THR A 672 -0.15 28.25 17.59
CA THR A 672 -0.86 28.62 16.36
C THR A 672 -1.92 27.59 15.97
N LEU A 673 -2.94 28.02 15.23
CA LEU A 673 -3.95 27.13 14.64
C LEU A 673 -3.30 26.05 13.76
N ILE A 674 -2.29 26.38 12.96
CA ILE A 674 -1.58 25.45 12.09
C ILE A 674 -0.97 24.31 12.90
N SER A 675 -0.33 24.61 14.00
CA SER A 675 0.23 23.64 14.92
C SER A 675 -0.86 22.92 15.73
N ARG A 676 -1.92 23.61 16.15
CA ARG A 676 -3.03 23.06 16.95
C ARG A 676 -3.96 22.15 16.14
N ALA A 677 -4.06 22.29 14.84
CA ALA A 677 -4.98 21.53 13.99
C ALA A 677 -4.88 20.01 14.25
N LYS A 678 -3.67 19.50 14.43
CA LYS A 678 -3.36 18.10 14.69
C LYS A 678 -3.12 17.79 16.17
N SER A 679 -3.18 18.78 17.07
CA SER A 679 -2.99 18.57 18.51
C SER A 679 -4.03 17.59 19.04
N GLU A 680 -3.59 16.70 19.93
CA GLU A 680 -4.45 15.69 20.53
C GLU A 680 -5.47 16.30 21.49
N THR A 681 -6.64 15.70 21.46
CA THR A 681 -7.66 15.86 22.50
C THR A 681 -8.24 14.50 22.85
N GLN A 682 -8.65 14.33 24.11
CA GLN A 682 -9.25 13.08 24.57
C GLN A 682 -10.76 13.19 24.46
N VAL A 683 -11.37 12.22 23.79
CA VAL A 683 -12.83 12.11 23.69
C VAL A 683 -13.29 10.76 24.23
N LEU A 684 -14.53 10.65 24.66
CA LEU A 684 -15.09 9.37 25.08
C LEU A 684 -14.96 8.34 23.95
N LYS A 685 -14.78 7.09 24.31
CA LYS A 685 -14.69 6.00 23.32
C LYS A 685 -15.95 5.98 22.44
N ARG A 686 -15.76 5.95 21.12
CA ARG A 686 -16.83 5.93 20.13
C ARG A 686 -17.08 4.51 19.66
N LYS A 687 -18.35 4.14 19.49
CA LYS A 687 -18.78 2.79 19.04
C LYS A 687 -19.58 2.89 17.75
N GLY A 688 -19.22 2.04 16.79
CA GLY A 688 -19.92 1.97 15.50
C GLY A 688 -19.55 3.10 14.52
N THR A 689 -20.29 3.19 13.43
CA THR A 689 -20.17 4.27 12.43
C THR A 689 -20.91 5.52 12.92
N PRO A 690 -20.40 6.72 12.62
CA PRO A 690 -21.11 7.95 12.95
C PRO A 690 -22.46 8.05 12.20
N THR A 691 -23.43 8.65 12.83
CA THR A 691 -24.73 9.01 12.22
C THR A 691 -24.59 10.35 11.50
N ILE A 692 -25.13 10.45 10.30
CA ILE A 692 -25.20 11.72 9.55
C ILE A 692 -26.45 12.45 9.99
N ASN A 693 -26.28 13.67 10.52
CA ASN A 693 -27.38 14.54 10.92
C ASN A 693 -28.04 15.20 9.68
N PRO A 694 -29.27 15.79 9.80
CA PRO A 694 -29.93 16.46 8.69
C PRO A 694 -29.12 17.60 8.05
N ASP A 695 -28.22 18.25 8.80
CA ASP A 695 -27.33 19.29 8.29
C ASP A 695 -26.05 18.73 7.64
N GLY A 696 -25.89 17.40 7.62
CA GLY A 696 -24.74 16.69 7.09
C GLY A 696 -23.56 16.55 8.07
N SER A 697 -23.66 17.09 9.28
CA SER A 697 -22.66 16.89 10.32
C SER A 697 -22.68 15.46 10.85
N LEU A 698 -21.57 15.04 11.47
CA LEU A 698 -21.42 13.69 12.01
C LEU A 698 -21.66 13.67 13.53
N SER A 699 -22.58 12.82 13.97
CA SER A 699 -22.79 12.50 15.38
C SER A 699 -22.18 11.16 15.72
N TYR A 700 -21.43 11.10 16.81
CA TYR A 700 -20.76 9.89 17.28
C TYR A 700 -21.45 9.34 18.52
N LYS A 701 -21.79 8.04 18.50
CA LYS A 701 -22.26 7.35 19.70
C LYS A 701 -21.08 7.16 20.65
N SER A 702 -21.02 7.96 21.70
CA SER A 702 -20.01 7.87 22.74
C SER A 702 -20.43 6.84 23.80
N VAL A 703 -19.49 6.03 24.27
CA VAL A 703 -19.70 5.02 25.32
C VAL A 703 -18.83 5.40 26.49
N ARG A 704 -19.43 5.56 27.67
CA ARG A 704 -18.72 5.73 28.93
C ARG A 704 -18.40 4.35 29.49
N GLU A 705 -17.23 3.82 29.16
CA GLU A 705 -16.71 2.56 29.71
C GLU A 705 -15.75 2.93 30.88
N GLU A 706 -16.08 2.49 32.07
CA GLU A 706 -15.24 2.68 33.24
C GLU A 706 -14.33 1.47 33.45
N TYR A 707 -13.11 1.69 33.91
CA TYR A 707 -12.17 0.65 34.28
C TYR A 707 -11.35 1.08 35.49
N VAL A 708 -10.87 0.12 36.24
CA VAL A 708 -9.99 0.38 37.39
C VAL A 708 -8.55 0.35 36.90
N ASP A 709 -7.80 1.42 37.12
CA ASP A 709 -6.38 1.50 36.77
C ASP A 709 -5.48 0.71 37.76
N LYS A 710 -4.18 0.65 37.49
CA LYS A 710 -3.20 -0.07 38.32
C LYS A 710 -3.10 0.42 39.78
N ASN A 711 -3.63 1.61 40.04
CA ASN A 711 -3.63 2.28 41.36
C ASN A 711 -5.00 2.16 42.04
N GLY A 712 -5.93 1.35 41.52
CA GLY A 712 -7.27 1.17 42.08
C GLY A 712 -8.25 2.33 41.78
N LYS A 713 -7.88 3.31 40.95
CA LYS A 713 -8.72 4.46 40.64
C LYS A 713 -9.63 4.17 39.44
N ILE A 714 -10.91 4.52 39.56
CA ILE A 714 -11.86 4.41 38.45
C ILE A 714 -11.50 5.46 37.41
N GLN A 715 -11.23 5.00 36.18
CA GLN A 715 -10.93 5.80 35.00
C GLN A 715 -11.98 5.55 33.92
N VAL A 716 -12.20 6.54 33.06
CA VAL A 716 -13.10 6.39 31.89
C VAL A 716 -12.26 6.15 30.65
N ARG A 717 -12.62 5.15 29.87
CA ARG A 717 -11.95 4.86 28.60
C ARG A 717 -12.19 5.98 27.61
N THR A 718 -11.14 6.67 27.23
CA THR A 718 -11.11 7.69 26.19
C THR A 718 -10.39 7.20 24.93
N GLN A 719 -10.56 7.92 23.86
CA GLN A 719 -9.78 7.76 22.64
C GLN A 719 -9.22 9.09 22.18
N LYS A 720 -8.05 9.07 21.58
CA LYS A 720 -7.39 10.24 21.02
C LYS A 720 -8.13 10.73 19.78
N SER A 721 -8.30 12.03 19.65
CA SER A 721 -8.78 12.73 18.47
C SER A 721 -7.94 13.99 18.25
N THR A 722 -8.16 14.74 17.17
CA THR A 722 -7.50 16.03 16.97
C THR A 722 -8.45 17.17 17.29
N LYS A 723 -7.91 18.29 17.79
CA LYS A 723 -8.73 19.48 18.12
C LYS A 723 -9.52 19.95 16.90
N MET A 724 -8.91 19.96 15.72
CA MET A 724 -9.57 20.36 14.48
C MET A 724 -10.72 19.41 14.09
N ALA A 725 -10.60 18.12 14.33
CA ALA A 725 -11.67 17.17 14.04
C ALA A 725 -12.88 17.34 14.96
N GLU A 726 -12.64 17.81 16.21
CA GLU A 726 -13.69 17.94 17.23
C GLU A 726 -14.39 19.30 17.23
N THR A 727 -13.76 20.35 16.68
CA THR A 727 -14.42 21.66 16.60
C THR A 727 -15.29 21.77 15.35
N SER A 728 -16.44 22.43 15.49
CA SER A 728 -17.29 22.83 14.35
C SER A 728 -16.79 24.10 13.67
N ASP A 729 -16.13 24.99 14.41
CA ASP A 729 -15.55 26.24 13.90
C ASP A 729 -14.05 26.32 14.21
N ALA A 730 -13.24 26.28 13.15
CA ALA A 730 -11.80 26.35 13.23
C ALA A 730 -11.27 27.68 13.80
N ARG A 731 -12.08 28.76 13.80
CA ARG A 731 -11.72 30.06 14.36
C ARG A 731 -11.50 30.00 15.85
N THR A 732 -12.18 29.07 16.55
CA THR A 732 -11.98 28.82 17.99
C THR A 732 -10.58 28.30 18.32
N LEU A 733 -9.82 27.86 17.34
CA LEU A 733 -8.46 27.37 17.49
C LEU A 733 -7.40 28.42 17.14
N ILE A 734 -7.77 29.60 16.71
CA ILE A 734 -6.82 30.69 16.44
C ILE A 734 -6.15 31.09 17.78
N SER A 735 -4.84 31.30 17.75
CA SER A 735 -4.07 31.68 18.92
C SER A 735 -4.30 33.17 19.27
N GLU A 736 -3.84 33.57 20.44
CA GLU A 736 -3.86 34.99 20.86
C GLU A 736 -3.08 35.90 19.90
N ALA A 737 -2.07 35.36 19.19
CA ALA A 737 -1.31 36.11 18.20
C ALA A 737 -2.13 36.50 16.97
N ASN A 738 -3.24 35.81 16.73
CA ASN A 738 -4.22 36.07 15.68
C ASN A 738 -3.61 36.43 14.33
N THR A 739 -2.65 35.67 13.90
CA THR A 739 -1.90 35.95 12.66
C THR A 739 -2.79 35.84 11.42
N LYS A 740 -2.46 36.57 10.37
CA LYS A 740 -3.18 36.49 9.08
C LYS A 740 -3.14 35.06 8.49
N ALA A 741 -2.04 34.34 8.72
CA ALA A 741 -1.90 32.94 8.30
C ALA A 741 -2.92 32.05 9.02
N GLU A 742 -3.10 32.21 10.34
CA GLU A 742 -4.10 31.45 11.11
C GLU A 742 -5.52 31.73 10.63
N GLN A 743 -5.83 33.02 10.39
CA GLN A 743 -7.15 33.41 9.86
C GLN A 743 -7.44 32.75 8.50
N ALA A 744 -6.47 32.77 7.58
CA ALA A 744 -6.60 32.13 6.28
C ALA A 744 -6.80 30.61 6.38
N TYR A 745 -6.07 29.94 7.27
CA TYR A 745 -6.21 28.51 7.49
C TYR A 745 -7.52 28.14 8.22
N ALA A 746 -8.02 28.98 9.13
CA ALA A 746 -9.31 28.75 9.78
C ALA A 746 -10.46 28.85 8.76
N ASP A 747 -10.44 29.86 7.89
CA ASP A 747 -11.42 30.01 6.81
C ASP A 747 -11.37 28.83 5.83
N TYR A 748 -10.17 28.36 5.47
CA TYR A 748 -9.98 27.17 4.66
C TYR A 748 -10.58 25.91 5.33
N ALA A 749 -10.26 25.67 6.60
CA ALA A 749 -10.76 24.50 7.32
C ALA A 749 -12.30 24.51 7.44
N ASN A 750 -12.90 25.67 7.73
CA ASN A 750 -14.34 25.83 7.80
C ASN A 750 -15.01 25.60 6.43
N THR A 751 -14.38 26.07 5.35
CA THR A 751 -14.87 25.81 4.00
C THR A 751 -14.88 24.30 3.69
N MET A 752 -13.82 23.58 4.03
CA MET A 752 -13.75 22.13 3.84
C MET A 752 -14.82 21.39 4.65
N LYS A 753 -15.03 21.76 5.92
CA LYS A 753 -16.09 21.17 6.77
C LYS A 753 -17.49 21.41 6.20
N THR A 754 -17.74 22.62 5.69
CA THR A 754 -19.02 22.97 5.06
C THR A 754 -19.26 22.13 3.80
N LEU A 755 -18.24 21.97 2.96
CA LEU A 755 -18.34 21.12 1.77
C LEU A 755 -18.57 19.64 2.11
N ALA A 756 -17.91 19.11 3.14
CA ALA A 756 -18.12 17.75 3.62
C ALA A 756 -19.56 17.53 4.09
N ASN A 757 -20.10 18.47 4.87
CA ASN A 757 -21.48 18.42 5.33
C ASN A 757 -22.48 18.52 4.15
N SER A 758 -22.21 19.38 3.19
CA SER A 758 -23.04 19.52 1.98
C SER A 758 -23.05 18.24 1.15
N ALA A 759 -21.90 17.60 1.00
CA ALA A 759 -21.77 16.32 0.30
C ALA A 759 -22.57 15.19 0.98
N ARG A 760 -22.55 15.13 2.30
CA ARG A 760 -23.35 14.14 3.04
C ARG A 760 -24.85 14.39 2.92
N ARG A 761 -25.30 15.66 2.95
CA ARG A 761 -26.71 15.99 2.70
C ARG A 761 -27.14 15.56 1.31
N GLU A 762 -26.38 15.89 0.30
CA GLU A 762 -26.66 15.50 -1.09
C GLU A 762 -26.67 13.97 -1.27
N MET A 763 -25.76 13.27 -0.58
CA MET A 763 -25.72 11.80 -0.56
C MET A 763 -27.01 11.19 0.03
N MET A 764 -27.56 11.77 1.11
CA MET A 764 -28.83 11.32 1.71
C MET A 764 -30.00 11.51 0.75
N ASN A 765 -30.01 12.60 -0.01
CA ASN A 765 -31.08 12.95 -0.96
C ASN A 765 -30.99 12.19 -2.30
N SER A 766 -29.88 11.51 -2.57
CA SER A 766 -29.68 10.76 -3.82
C SER A 766 -30.50 9.47 -3.86
N GLY A 767 -31.21 9.22 -4.96
CA GLY A 767 -32.04 8.02 -5.19
C GLY A 767 -31.24 6.73 -5.43
N LYS A 768 -31.86 5.75 -6.07
CA LYS A 768 -31.26 4.49 -6.53
C LYS A 768 -31.73 4.14 -7.94
N ILE A 769 -30.89 3.50 -8.74
CA ILE A 769 -31.30 2.89 -10.00
C ILE A 769 -31.87 1.50 -9.71
N ALA A 770 -33.06 1.22 -10.21
CA ALA A 770 -33.65 -0.10 -10.08
C ALA A 770 -32.96 -1.09 -11.02
N TYR A 771 -32.70 -2.30 -10.51
CA TYR A 771 -32.21 -3.39 -11.35
C TYR A 771 -33.26 -3.83 -12.36
N SER A 772 -32.86 -4.00 -13.63
CA SER A 772 -33.70 -4.42 -14.74
C SER A 772 -33.19 -5.73 -15.37
N ALA A 773 -33.97 -6.79 -15.22
CA ALA A 773 -33.66 -8.10 -15.83
C ALA A 773 -33.70 -8.04 -17.38
N SER A 774 -34.60 -7.26 -17.96
CA SER A 774 -34.67 -7.04 -19.41
C SER A 774 -33.43 -6.30 -19.93
N ALA A 775 -32.99 -5.26 -19.21
CA ALA A 775 -31.76 -4.58 -19.56
C ALA A 775 -30.54 -5.51 -19.50
N LYS A 776 -30.48 -6.40 -18.50
CA LYS A 776 -29.41 -7.41 -18.42
C LYS A 776 -29.37 -8.33 -19.65
N THR A 777 -30.50 -8.70 -20.18
CA THR A 777 -30.59 -9.54 -21.39
C THR A 777 -30.16 -8.74 -22.62
N THR A 778 -30.60 -7.48 -22.75
CA THR A 778 -30.23 -6.59 -23.86
C THR A 778 -28.73 -6.31 -23.90
N TYR A 779 -28.11 -6.09 -22.72
CA TYR A 779 -26.70 -5.77 -22.57
C TYR A 779 -25.86 -6.98 -22.08
N ALA A 780 -26.23 -8.21 -22.48
CA ALA A 780 -25.61 -9.44 -21.99
C ALA A 780 -24.10 -9.47 -22.20
N LYS A 781 -23.61 -9.02 -23.38
CA LYS A 781 -22.18 -8.95 -23.72
C LYS A 781 -21.42 -7.96 -22.84
N GLU A 782 -21.99 -6.81 -22.59
CA GLU A 782 -21.42 -5.75 -21.75
C GLU A 782 -21.36 -6.20 -20.28
N VAL A 783 -22.41 -6.87 -19.80
CA VAL A 783 -22.45 -7.46 -18.46
C VAL A 783 -21.41 -8.57 -18.31
N GLU A 784 -21.22 -9.40 -19.33
CA GLU A 784 -20.18 -10.44 -19.33
C GLU A 784 -18.78 -9.82 -19.33
N SER A 785 -18.53 -8.81 -20.15
CA SER A 785 -17.28 -8.07 -20.21
C SER A 785 -16.94 -7.43 -18.86
N LEU A 786 -17.88 -6.74 -18.22
CA LEU A 786 -17.69 -6.15 -16.89
C LEU A 786 -17.43 -7.22 -15.83
N ASN A 787 -18.08 -8.38 -15.93
CA ASN A 787 -17.82 -9.51 -15.04
C ASN A 787 -16.41 -10.09 -15.24
N ALA A 788 -15.94 -10.19 -16.47
CA ALA A 788 -14.58 -10.64 -16.78
C ALA A 788 -13.54 -9.65 -16.25
N LYS A 789 -13.75 -8.35 -16.47
CA LYS A 789 -12.87 -7.28 -15.95
C LYS A 789 -12.86 -7.28 -14.41
N LEU A 790 -14.01 -7.45 -13.76
CA LEU A 790 -14.09 -7.59 -12.31
C LEU A 790 -13.34 -8.84 -11.83
N GLY A 791 -13.49 -9.95 -12.56
CA GLY A 791 -12.75 -11.17 -12.29
C GLY A 791 -11.22 -10.99 -12.33
N LEU A 792 -10.72 -10.24 -13.32
CA LEU A 792 -9.30 -9.88 -13.43
C LEU A 792 -8.84 -8.96 -12.29
N ALA A 793 -9.64 -7.94 -11.95
CA ALA A 793 -9.35 -7.06 -10.82
C ALA A 793 -9.31 -7.81 -9.49
N LEU A 794 -10.22 -8.78 -9.29
CA LEU A 794 -10.26 -9.65 -8.12
C LEU A 794 -9.14 -10.70 -8.12
N ALA A 795 -8.48 -10.97 -9.24
CA ALA A 795 -7.29 -11.84 -9.28
C ALA A 795 -6.12 -11.29 -8.45
N ASN A 796 -6.10 -9.99 -8.21
CA ASN A 796 -5.13 -9.35 -7.30
C ASN A 796 -5.52 -9.52 -5.81
N ALA A 797 -6.67 -10.09 -5.50
CA ALA A 797 -7.19 -10.16 -4.13
C ALA A 797 -6.26 -10.92 -3.13
N PRO A 798 -5.58 -12.03 -3.48
CA PRO A 798 -4.66 -12.69 -2.57
C PRO A 798 -3.49 -11.78 -2.21
N ARG A 799 -2.88 -11.13 -3.19
CA ARG A 799 -1.76 -10.20 -2.99
C ARG A 799 -2.18 -8.99 -2.17
N GLU A 800 -3.37 -8.47 -2.40
CA GLU A 800 -3.93 -7.38 -1.59
C GLU A 800 -4.19 -7.83 -0.14
N ARG A 801 -4.75 -9.03 0.08
CA ARG A 801 -4.90 -9.57 1.44
C ARG A 801 -3.56 -9.71 2.14
N GLN A 802 -2.56 -10.29 1.46
CA GLN A 802 -1.21 -10.40 2.00
C GLN A 802 -0.59 -9.03 2.29
N ALA A 803 -0.75 -8.05 1.40
CA ALA A 803 -0.30 -6.68 1.64
C ALA A 803 -0.98 -6.06 2.87
N GLN A 804 -2.29 -6.26 3.04
CA GLN A 804 -3.03 -5.79 4.22
C GLN A 804 -2.53 -6.50 5.50
N THR A 805 -2.25 -7.78 5.44
CA THR A 805 -1.70 -8.57 6.55
C THR A 805 -0.34 -8.01 6.98
N ILE A 806 0.61 -7.90 6.04
CA ILE A 806 1.95 -7.34 6.29
C ILE A 806 1.85 -5.91 6.84
N ALA A 807 1.00 -5.07 6.25
CA ALA A 807 0.83 -3.69 6.69
C ALA A 807 0.25 -3.61 8.12
N ASN A 808 -0.71 -4.48 8.46
CA ASN A 808 -1.23 -4.57 9.82
C ASN A 808 -0.15 -4.99 10.83
N SER A 809 0.68 -5.98 10.49
CA SER A 809 1.82 -6.41 11.34
C SER A 809 2.82 -5.28 11.57
N ILE A 810 3.23 -4.59 10.51
CA ILE A 810 4.13 -3.43 10.61
C ILE A 810 3.54 -2.34 11.52
N VAL A 811 2.26 -2.02 11.35
CA VAL A 811 1.60 -1.00 12.17
C VAL A 811 1.42 -1.47 13.62
N SER A 812 1.16 -2.76 13.85
CA SER A 812 1.10 -3.34 15.18
C SER A 812 2.45 -3.31 15.89
N ALA A 813 3.53 -3.68 15.20
CA ALA A 813 4.89 -3.59 15.73
C ALA A 813 5.22 -2.14 16.11
N LYS A 814 5.00 -1.18 15.19
CA LYS A 814 5.21 0.25 15.47
C LYS A 814 4.40 0.76 16.66
N LYS A 815 3.20 0.24 16.90
CA LYS A 815 2.39 0.59 18.09
C LYS A 815 2.91 -0.04 19.36
N LYS A 816 3.49 -1.24 19.32
CA LYS A 816 4.15 -1.85 20.48
C LYS A 816 5.38 -1.04 20.89
N ASP A 817 6.18 -0.63 19.88
CA ASP A 817 7.39 0.16 20.10
C ASP A 817 7.06 1.58 20.56
N ASN A 818 5.92 2.13 20.10
CA ASN A 818 5.43 3.46 20.44
C ASN A 818 3.94 3.45 20.78
N PRO A 819 3.56 3.12 22.03
CA PRO A 819 2.15 3.07 22.46
C PRO A 819 1.40 4.40 22.32
N ASP A 820 2.12 5.52 22.33
CA ASP A 820 1.57 6.88 22.30
C ASP A 820 1.38 7.48 20.90
N MET A 821 1.49 6.66 19.87
CA MET A 821 1.26 7.12 18.48
C MET A 821 -0.10 7.79 18.32
N THR A 822 -0.08 9.00 17.80
CA THR A 822 -1.30 9.75 17.43
C THR A 822 -2.06 9.07 16.28
N LYS A 823 -3.34 9.38 16.12
CA LYS A 823 -4.13 8.86 14.98
C LYS A 823 -3.54 9.26 13.63
N ALA A 824 -2.94 10.45 13.54
CA ALA A 824 -2.31 10.94 12.31
C ALA A 824 -1.05 10.12 11.98
N GLU A 825 -0.22 9.83 12.98
CA GLU A 825 0.95 8.97 12.84
C GLU A 825 0.57 7.54 12.47
N ILE A 826 -0.45 6.97 13.12
CA ILE A 826 -0.99 5.65 12.76
C ILE A 826 -1.51 5.65 11.31
N LYS A 827 -2.21 6.72 10.87
CA LYS A 827 -2.69 6.82 9.49
C LYS A 827 -1.53 6.89 8.50
N LYS A 828 -0.52 7.73 8.78
CA LYS A 828 0.69 7.85 7.95
C LYS A 828 1.46 6.53 7.91
N ALA A 829 1.70 5.91 9.06
CA ALA A 829 2.33 4.61 9.16
C ALA A 829 1.54 3.53 8.41
N SER A 830 0.20 3.56 8.49
CA SER A 830 -0.68 2.63 7.78
C SER A 830 -0.59 2.80 6.26
N GLN A 831 -0.57 4.04 5.78
CA GLN A 831 -0.42 4.32 4.34
C GLN A 831 0.94 3.87 3.83
N GLN A 832 2.02 4.23 4.53
CA GLN A 832 3.38 3.84 4.17
C GLN A 832 3.53 2.31 4.20
N ALA A 833 3.11 1.66 5.29
CA ALA A 833 3.18 0.21 5.43
C ALA A 833 2.41 -0.50 4.31
N LEU A 834 1.22 -0.02 3.96
CA LEU A 834 0.41 -0.64 2.90
C LEU A 834 1.04 -0.43 1.51
N THR A 835 1.58 0.75 1.22
CA THR A 835 2.28 1.02 -0.05
C THR A 835 3.50 0.12 -0.20
N GLN A 836 4.32 0.01 0.85
CA GLN A 836 5.49 -0.86 0.88
C GLN A 836 5.10 -2.33 0.76
N ALA A 837 4.09 -2.77 1.51
CA ALA A 837 3.61 -4.15 1.46
C ALA A 837 3.06 -4.51 0.07
N ARG A 838 2.26 -3.62 -0.55
CA ARG A 838 1.79 -3.82 -1.93
C ARG A 838 2.93 -3.98 -2.93
N ALA A 839 3.95 -3.14 -2.81
CA ALA A 839 5.12 -3.22 -3.69
C ALA A 839 5.93 -4.51 -3.45
N SER A 840 6.07 -4.95 -2.19
CA SER A 840 6.83 -6.17 -1.84
C SER A 840 6.16 -7.45 -2.32
N VAL A 841 4.82 -7.52 -2.31
CA VAL A 841 4.07 -8.69 -2.78
C VAL A 841 3.59 -8.58 -4.23
N GLY A 842 3.92 -7.51 -4.92
CA GLY A 842 3.47 -7.26 -6.30
C GLY A 842 1.96 -7.06 -6.45
N ALA A 843 1.30 -6.53 -5.42
CA ALA A 843 -0.13 -6.23 -5.45
C ALA A 843 -0.37 -5.01 -6.35
N LYS A 844 -0.54 -5.23 -7.64
CA LYS A 844 -0.87 -4.19 -8.61
C LYS A 844 -2.38 -4.07 -8.73
N ARG A 845 -2.92 -2.92 -8.33
CA ARG A 845 -4.31 -2.60 -8.62
C ARG A 845 -4.46 -2.39 -10.13
N THR A 846 -5.18 -3.28 -10.81
CA THR A 846 -5.57 -3.09 -12.21
C THR A 846 -6.96 -2.46 -12.20
N PRO A 847 -7.09 -1.14 -12.44
CA PRO A 847 -8.39 -0.50 -12.46
C PRO A 847 -9.23 -1.03 -13.62
N ILE A 848 -10.52 -1.21 -13.37
CA ILE A 848 -11.47 -1.58 -14.42
C ILE A 848 -11.70 -0.34 -15.30
N ASP A 849 -11.41 -0.46 -16.59
CA ASP A 849 -11.81 0.54 -17.56
C ASP A 849 -13.21 0.22 -18.09
N ILE A 850 -14.14 1.17 -17.94
CA ILE A 850 -15.54 1.02 -18.34
C ILE A 850 -15.73 1.65 -19.73
N SER A 851 -16.11 0.87 -20.74
CA SER A 851 -16.40 1.37 -22.08
C SER A 851 -17.74 2.13 -22.14
N ASP A 852 -18.00 2.85 -23.22
CA ASP A 852 -19.24 3.61 -23.39
C ASP A 852 -20.49 2.72 -23.32
N ARG A 853 -20.46 1.56 -23.99
CA ARG A 853 -21.58 0.60 -23.97
C ARG A 853 -21.77 -0.08 -22.62
N GLU A 854 -20.69 -0.37 -21.92
CA GLU A 854 -20.74 -0.88 -20.54
C GLU A 854 -21.35 0.17 -19.60
N TRP A 855 -21.02 1.45 -19.83
CA TRP A 855 -21.65 2.54 -19.09
C TRP A 855 -23.16 2.67 -19.36
N GLU A 856 -23.58 2.51 -20.63
CA GLU A 856 -25.00 2.43 -21.00
C GLU A 856 -25.72 1.28 -20.27
N ALA A 857 -25.08 0.09 -20.19
CA ALA A 857 -25.61 -1.05 -19.46
C ALA A 857 -25.78 -0.74 -17.96
N ILE A 858 -24.81 -0.04 -17.35
CA ILE A 858 -24.89 0.43 -15.95
C ILE A 858 -26.06 1.39 -15.78
N GLN A 859 -26.23 2.36 -16.68
CA GLN A 859 -27.30 3.36 -16.65
C GLN A 859 -28.69 2.74 -16.83
N ALA A 860 -28.78 1.69 -17.66
CA ALA A 860 -30.02 0.94 -17.89
C ALA A 860 -30.41 0.02 -16.72
N GLY A 861 -29.57 -0.09 -15.67
CA GLY A 861 -29.82 -0.99 -14.54
C GLY A 861 -29.56 -2.47 -14.83
N ALA A 862 -28.76 -2.79 -15.86
CA ALA A 862 -28.41 -4.16 -16.23
C ALA A 862 -27.55 -4.88 -15.18
N ILE A 863 -26.99 -4.15 -14.21
CA ILE A 863 -26.11 -4.64 -13.17
C ILE A 863 -26.71 -4.33 -11.81
N SER A 864 -26.72 -5.31 -10.91
CA SER A 864 -27.21 -5.11 -9.54
C SER A 864 -26.34 -4.10 -8.77
N GLU A 865 -26.95 -3.34 -7.83
CA GLU A 865 -26.26 -2.31 -7.05
C GLU A 865 -25.01 -2.85 -6.35
N ASN A 866 -25.09 -4.03 -5.72
CA ASN A 866 -23.94 -4.65 -5.05
C ASN A 866 -22.77 -4.95 -6.00
N LYS A 867 -23.08 -5.39 -7.23
CA LYS A 867 -22.06 -5.69 -8.23
C LYS A 867 -21.49 -4.42 -8.84
N LEU A 868 -22.35 -3.42 -9.05
CA LEU A 868 -21.90 -2.10 -9.47
C LEU A 868 -20.94 -1.48 -8.45
N LEU A 869 -21.24 -1.57 -7.15
CA LEU A 869 -20.33 -1.11 -6.09
C LEU A 869 -18.98 -1.83 -6.13
N GLN A 870 -18.95 -3.15 -6.39
CA GLN A 870 -17.70 -3.89 -6.56
C GLN A 870 -16.89 -3.38 -7.77
N ILE A 871 -17.54 -3.14 -8.89
CA ILE A 871 -16.92 -2.61 -10.11
C ILE A 871 -16.37 -1.21 -9.83
N LEU A 872 -17.16 -0.31 -9.24
CA LEU A 872 -16.75 1.06 -8.91
C LEU A 872 -15.58 1.11 -7.94
N ASN A 873 -15.54 0.21 -6.95
CA ASN A 873 -14.41 0.10 -6.01
C ASN A 873 -13.10 -0.34 -6.68
N ASN A 874 -13.18 -0.96 -7.84
CA ASN A 874 -12.04 -1.39 -8.66
C ASN A 874 -11.82 -0.55 -9.91
N THR A 875 -12.51 0.57 -10.07
CA THR A 875 -12.37 1.51 -11.19
C THR A 875 -11.62 2.77 -10.73
N ASN A 876 -10.99 3.47 -11.66
CA ASN A 876 -10.39 4.77 -11.38
C ASN A 876 -11.51 5.81 -11.13
N THR A 877 -11.44 6.54 -10.03
CA THR A 877 -12.44 7.54 -9.62
C THR A 877 -12.59 8.65 -10.66
N ASP A 878 -11.51 9.13 -11.26
CA ASP A 878 -11.54 10.18 -12.28
C ASP A 878 -12.17 9.68 -13.58
N ALA A 879 -11.90 8.44 -13.98
CA ALA A 879 -12.53 7.82 -15.13
C ALA A 879 -14.05 7.63 -14.92
N ILE A 880 -14.47 7.24 -13.70
CA ILE A 880 -15.89 7.15 -13.35
C ILE A 880 -16.55 8.52 -13.44
N ARG A 881 -15.91 9.54 -12.87
CA ARG A 881 -16.43 10.92 -12.88
C ARG A 881 -16.59 11.41 -14.32
N GLN A 882 -15.58 11.25 -15.15
CA GLN A 882 -15.61 11.63 -16.55
C GLN A 882 -16.74 10.93 -17.33
N ARG A 883 -16.99 9.65 -17.06
CA ARG A 883 -18.08 8.89 -17.68
C ARG A 883 -19.45 9.28 -17.17
N ALA A 884 -19.59 9.58 -15.89
CA ALA A 884 -20.84 9.93 -15.23
C ALA A 884 -21.26 11.38 -15.49
N THR A 885 -20.33 12.26 -15.90
CA THR A 885 -20.64 13.66 -16.23
C THR A 885 -21.44 13.71 -17.53
N PRO A 886 -22.61 14.41 -17.56
CA PRO A 886 -23.38 14.54 -18.78
C PRO A 886 -22.56 15.15 -19.91
N ARG A 887 -22.54 14.51 -21.07
CA ARG A 887 -21.90 15.04 -22.27
C ARG A 887 -22.76 16.15 -22.88
N ALA A 888 -22.75 17.33 -22.28
CA ALA A 888 -23.15 18.53 -22.95
C ALA A 888 -21.90 19.15 -23.61
N THR A 889 -21.71 18.90 -24.88
CA THR A 889 -20.76 19.58 -25.77
C THR A 889 -19.32 19.77 -25.26
N THR A 890 -18.42 18.95 -25.83
CA THR A 890 -17.00 19.25 -26.01
C THR A 890 -16.36 20.20 -24.99
N THR A 891 -15.50 19.72 -24.14
CA THR A 891 -14.11 20.08 -24.00
C THR A 891 -13.58 20.29 -22.59
N LEU A 892 -14.26 20.90 -21.67
CA LEU A 892 -13.75 21.12 -20.31
C LEU A 892 -14.83 20.79 -19.28
N SER A 893 -14.50 20.00 -18.27
CA SER A 893 -15.39 19.83 -17.11
C SER A 893 -15.59 21.16 -16.37
N SER A 894 -16.68 21.29 -15.64
CA SER A 894 -16.94 22.49 -14.82
C SER A 894 -15.80 22.74 -13.82
N ALA A 895 -15.22 21.67 -13.27
CA ALA A 895 -14.05 21.74 -12.38
C ALA A 895 -12.83 22.32 -13.10
N GLN A 896 -12.53 21.83 -14.32
CA GLN A 896 -11.45 22.40 -15.13
C GLN A 896 -11.69 23.86 -15.49
N GLN A 897 -12.91 24.22 -15.87
CA GLN A 897 -13.28 25.59 -16.19
C GLN A 897 -13.08 26.55 -15.01
N ASN A 898 -13.56 26.15 -13.84
CA ASN A 898 -13.40 26.93 -12.61
C ASN A 898 -11.91 27.01 -12.20
N ARG A 899 -11.17 25.92 -12.36
CA ARG A 899 -9.73 25.88 -12.12
C ARG A 899 -8.97 26.82 -13.06
N ILE A 900 -9.28 26.83 -14.35
CA ILE A 900 -8.71 27.75 -15.34
C ILE A 900 -8.99 29.20 -14.95
N ALA A 901 -10.24 29.51 -14.58
CA ALA A 901 -10.63 30.85 -14.16
C ALA A 901 -9.89 31.30 -12.89
N ALA A 902 -9.82 30.44 -11.87
CA ALA A 902 -9.12 30.72 -10.63
C ALA A 902 -7.60 30.90 -10.83
N LEU A 903 -6.95 30.04 -11.61
CA LEU A 903 -5.54 30.17 -11.95
C LEU A 903 -5.25 31.43 -12.76
N LYS A 904 -6.14 31.80 -13.68
CA LYS A 904 -6.02 33.06 -14.45
C LYS A 904 -6.15 34.26 -13.55
N ALA A 905 -7.16 34.31 -12.68
CA ALA A 905 -7.34 35.38 -11.68
C ALA A 905 -6.14 35.49 -10.75
N SER A 906 -5.50 34.39 -10.45
CA SER A 906 -4.27 34.31 -9.64
C SER A 906 -3.01 34.66 -10.42
N GLY A 907 -3.10 35.05 -11.70
CA GLY A 907 -2.00 35.57 -12.50
C GLY A 907 -1.08 34.52 -13.13
N TYR A 908 -1.52 33.25 -13.21
CA TYR A 908 -0.78 32.21 -13.92
C TYR A 908 -0.83 32.44 -15.44
N SER A 909 0.22 32.05 -16.13
CA SER A 909 0.28 32.08 -17.61
C SER A 909 -0.58 30.97 -18.20
N THR A 910 -1.01 31.15 -19.45
CA THR A 910 -1.79 30.13 -20.17
C THR A 910 -1.08 28.76 -20.23
N SER A 911 0.24 28.76 -20.31
CA SER A 911 1.04 27.51 -20.32
C SER A 911 1.01 26.80 -18.96
N GLU A 912 1.20 27.55 -17.86
CA GLU A 912 1.13 27.01 -16.49
C GLU A 912 -0.27 26.50 -16.17
N ILE A 913 -1.31 27.21 -16.63
CA ILE A 913 -2.70 26.78 -16.47
C ILE A 913 -2.97 25.48 -17.24
N ALA A 914 -2.51 25.39 -18.48
CA ALA A 914 -2.67 24.20 -19.32
C ALA A 914 -2.03 22.97 -18.68
N GLU A 915 -0.83 23.12 -18.12
CA GLU A 915 -0.14 22.05 -17.41
C GLU A 915 -0.85 21.69 -16.10
N ALA A 916 -1.28 22.65 -15.31
CA ALA A 916 -1.98 22.44 -14.04
C ALA A 916 -3.36 21.77 -14.19
N VAL A 917 -4.01 21.94 -15.33
CA VAL A 917 -5.36 21.39 -15.63
C VAL A 917 -5.29 20.19 -16.60
N HIS A 918 -4.09 19.78 -17.02
CA HIS A 918 -3.83 18.68 -17.96
C HIS A 918 -4.57 18.81 -19.30
N VAL A 919 -4.59 20.00 -19.87
CA VAL A 919 -5.17 20.29 -21.18
C VAL A 919 -4.18 21.05 -22.07
N SER A 920 -4.49 21.18 -23.36
CA SER A 920 -3.64 21.97 -24.26
C SER A 920 -3.76 23.48 -24.00
N THR A 921 -2.69 24.23 -24.27
CA THR A 921 -2.71 25.68 -24.20
C THR A 921 -3.77 26.31 -25.11
N SER A 922 -4.05 25.67 -26.25
CA SER A 922 -5.13 26.08 -27.15
C SER A 922 -6.52 25.92 -26.54
N THR A 923 -6.74 24.88 -25.74
CA THR A 923 -7.99 24.68 -25.01
C THR A 923 -8.20 25.74 -23.93
N VAL A 924 -7.15 26.05 -23.15
CA VAL A 924 -7.20 27.15 -22.17
C VAL A 924 -7.47 28.50 -22.84
N THR A 925 -6.78 28.79 -23.95
CA THR A 925 -6.96 30.06 -24.70
C THR A 925 -8.38 30.18 -25.24
N LYS A 926 -8.94 29.11 -25.85
CA LYS A 926 -10.31 29.11 -26.34
C LYS A 926 -11.33 29.37 -25.23
N TYR A 927 -11.14 28.73 -24.06
CA TYR A 927 -12.02 28.92 -22.92
C TYR A 927 -11.96 30.35 -22.38
N LEU A 928 -10.76 30.91 -22.21
CA LEU A 928 -10.57 32.27 -21.73
C LEU A 928 -11.11 33.31 -22.70
N ASN A 929 -10.95 33.11 -23.99
CA ASN A 929 -11.46 34.01 -25.03
C ASN A 929 -12.99 33.87 -25.18
N GLY A 930 -13.56 32.67 -25.00
CA GLY A 930 -15.02 32.46 -25.03
C GLY A 930 -15.77 33.02 -23.82
N LYS A 931 -15.09 33.38 -22.74
CA LYS A 931 -15.65 34.14 -21.61
C LYS A 931 -15.45 35.66 -21.73
N ALA A 932 -14.70 36.12 -22.71
CA ALA A 932 -14.44 37.53 -22.95
C ALA A 932 -15.50 38.20 -23.87
N ASN A 933 -16.48 37.40 -24.36
CA ASN A 933 -17.65 37.86 -25.10
C ASN A 933 -18.90 37.73 -24.15
#